data_c86945e3f66769f427c8fdc5e34068d5
#
_entry.id   c86945e3f66769f427c8fdc5e34068d5
#
_cell.length_a   1.000
_cell.length_b   1.000
_cell.length_c   1.000
_cell.angle_alpha   90.00
_cell.angle_beta   90.00
_cell.angle_gamma   90.00
#
_symmetry.space_group_name_H-M   'P 1'
#
loop_
_entity.id
_entity.type
_entity.pdbx_description
1 polymer ?
#
loop_
_entity_poly.entity_id
_entity_poly.type
_entity_poly.pdbx_seq_one_letter_code
_entity_poly.pdbx_strand_id
1 'polypeptide(L)'
;VQEEKAMQAVPTAPIDASKFVAYVTERRKKRILFKGEYLMINRSIDMNKCRCEVGSTMRERNPYADTLPYDYNRVILPRLMCDENSHYINASYVNSWLREKAYVVTQAVRTKPMNVEFWRMVWELGSNCIVMLTKVFDFMKVMCLQYWPLTRFTFGDIDVETIDTHTYAHFVFRTFRLTRQTTDGTETRTVKHFHFTEWELDSFPYISAFIELRRRVRQYVEKNPVDAPIIVHCSNGAGRSGAFLAVDANLELMKKTGQLDVYEYAKTLVNSRPHLIDSVDQYQFIYEVLAEAVMCNIQPIQMHQLKDRSSMYKAKKNRELMESQDSHENKLLLHLTQPLRIGDCAGGHRLENRGKNRDVMVVPPDHARPYLQTLHGESKDYTYINAVEVDGFTRKAEFIVTEWPKHSTIDSFWTLIYDHSCHTVVNLSNQGNPRHYPTFIHNKGKASYGPFIVEVINYHQYQAMTSHMVKVMKRVFDRDGWPIPRRSFQTFMISDIMSNAANNQQIETEVRICCVIQVRIWPIENKVPLSTTGLMDVIKMARSWKRRAPDRPESKPTIVMSHNGVSRVGVYIGANICIDQMDIDHEVDVFHAVKMMRINRPQLIDMKDEYKYLYDLMLHWYMTNPEYRIHDKDDAEGEEGSRPSSQSQSLRDK
;
A
#
# COMPACT_ATOMS: atom_id res chain seq x y z
N VAL A 1 -33.48 -18.43 -18.78
CA VAL A 1 -33.31 -18.06 -20.19
C VAL A 1 -32.14 -17.08 -20.39
N GLN A 2 -32.01 -16.02 -19.58
CA GLN A 2 -30.88 -15.07 -19.71
C GLN A 2 -29.55 -15.68 -19.29
N GLU A 3 -29.53 -16.52 -18.25
CA GLU A 3 -28.33 -17.23 -17.80
C GLU A 3 -27.85 -18.26 -18.84
N GLU A 4 -28.78 -18.97 -19.50
CA GLU A 4 -28.48 -19.93 -20.57
C GLU A 4 -27.85 -19.23 -21.76
N LYS A 5 -28.34 -18.04 -22.16
CA LYS A 5 -27.72 -17.25 -23.22
C LYS A 5 -26.33 -16.76 -22.84
N ALA A 6 -26.15 -16.34 -21.59
CA ALA A 6 -24.86 -15.93 -21.07
C ALA A 6 -23.85 -17.09 -21.07
N MET A 7 -24.30 -18.30 -20.75
CA MET A 7 -23.48 -19.51 -20.79
C MET A 7 -23.04 -19.91 -22.20
N GLN A 8 -23.82 -19.56 -23.24
CA GLN A 8 -23.45 -19.76 -24.65
C GLN A 8 -22.47 -18.70 -25.16
N ALA A 9 -22.38 -17.57 -24.51
CA ALA A 9 -21.51 -16.45 -24.88
C ALA A 9 -20.11 -16.51 -24.25
N VAL A 10 -19.68 -17.68 -23.78
CA VAL A 10 -18.36 -17.86 -23.18
C VAL A 10 -17.25 -17.74 -24.22
N PRO A 11 -16.03 -17.34 -23.83
CA PRO A 11 -14.91 -17.28 -24.77
C PRO A 11 -14.56 -18.66 -25.32
N THR A 12 -14.30 -18.76 -26.62
CA THR A 12 -13.93 -19.99 -27.31
C THR A 12 -12.44 -20.06 -27.65
N ALA A 13 -11.73 -18.96 -27.48
CA ALA A 13 -10.30 -18.82 -27.77
C ALA A 13 -9.63 -17.80 -26.86
N PRO A 14 -8.31 -17.83 -26.74
CA PRO A 14 -7.58 -16.77 -26.05
C PRO A 14 -7.89 -15.39 -26.64
N ILE A 15 -7.81 -14.36 -25.81
CA ILE A 15 -8.12 -12.98 -26.19
C ILE A 15 -6.81 -12.22 -26.38
N ASP A 16 -6.63 -11.57 -27.53
CA ASP A 16 -5.48 -10.70 -27.74
C ASP A 16 -5.45 -9.54 -26.74
N ALA A 17 -4.27 -9.20 -26.27
CA ALA A 17 -4.09 -8.10 -25.31
C ALA A 17 -4.69 -6.79 -25.82
N SER A 18 -4.58 -6.51 -27.13
CA SER A 18 -5.15 -5.31 -27.74
C SER A 18 -6.68 -5.23 -27.68
N LYS A 19 -7.36 -6.37 -27.51
CA LYS A 19 -8.84 -6.46 -27.45
C LYS A 19 -9.35 -6.73 -26.02
N PHE A 20 -8.45 -7.01 -25.10
CA PHE A 20 -8.82 -7.47 -23.76
C PHE A 20 -9.55 -6.42 -22.94
N VAL A 21 -9.08 -5.17 -22.96
CA VAL A 21 -9.70 -4.07 -22.22
C VAL A 21 -11.13 -3.82 -22.70
N ALA A 22 -11.35 -3.81 -24.02
CA ALA A 22 -12.68 -3.66 -24.60
C ALA A 22 -13.62 -4.82 -24.21
N TYR A 23 -13.10 -6.04 -24.22
CA TYR A 23 -13.83 -7.23 -23.78
C TYR A 23 -14.31 -7.10 -22.34
N VAL A 24 -13.44 -6.71 -21.42
CA VAL A 24 -13.79 -6.54 -20.00
C VAL A 24 -14.81 -5.40 -19.82
N THR A 25 -14.63 -4.29 -20.54
CA THR A 25 -15.52 -3.12 -20.46
C THR A 25 -16.95 -3.48 -20.88
N GLU A 26 -17.10 -4.24 -21.95
CA GLU A 26 -18.43 -4.69 -22.42
C GLU A 26 -19.07 -5.64 -21.41
N ARG A 27 -18.32 -6.60 -20.88
CA ARG A 27 -18.84 -7.55 -19.90
C ARG A 27 -19.17 -6.90 -18.55
N ARG A 28 -18.46 -5.87 -18.19
CA ARG A 28 -18.76 -5.07 -17.00
C ARG A 28 -20.15 -4.40 -17.11
N LYS A 29 -20.55 -3.97 -18.30
CA LYS A 29 -21.87 -3.40 -18.55
C LYS A 29 -22.98 -4.43 -18.44
N LYS A 30 -22.69 -5.70 -18.75
CA LYS A 30 -23.63 -6.83 -18.68
C LYS A 30 -23.07 -7.91 -17.74
N ARG A 31 -23.17 -7.70 -16.46
CA ARG A 31 -22.60 -8.59 -15.43
C ARG A 31 -23.07 -10.05 -15.53
N ILE A 32 -24.23 -10.29 -16.10
CA ILE A 32 -24.73 -11.64 -16.32
C ILE A 32 -23.80 -12.48 -17.19
N LEU A 33 -22.99 -11.87 -18.05
CA LEU A 33 -22.00 -12.55 -18.87
C LEU A 33 -20.88 -13.16 -18.02
N PHE A 34 -20.43 -12.46 -16.96
CA PHE A 34 -19.49 -13.03 -16.00
C PHE A 34 -20.11 -14.22 -15.25
N LYS A 35 -21.39 -14.10 -14.87
CA LYS A 35 -22.09 -15.21 -14.22
C LYS A 35 -22.20 -16.43 -15.13
N GLY A 36 -22.44 -16.22 -16.42
CA GLY A 36 -22.46 -17.30 -17.41
C GLY A 36 -21.13 -18.05 -17.52
N GLU A 37 -20.01 -17.31 -17.59
CA GLU A 37 -18.68 -17.90 -17.56
C GLU A 37 -18.43 -18.67 -16.25
N TYR A 38 -18.77 -18.08 -15.12
CA TYR A 38 -18.62 -18.68 -13.79
C TYR A 38 -19.39 -20.01 -13.66
N LEU A 39 -20.64 -20.06 -14.15
CA LEU A 39 -21.45 -21.28 -14.14
C LEU A 39 -20.84 -22.37 -15.02
N MET A 40 -20.32 -22.00 -16.19
CA MET A 40 -19.66 -22.93 -17.09
C MET A 40 -18.35 -23.45 -16.53
N ILE A 41 -17.61 -22.60 -15.81
CA ILE A 41 -16.38 -23.01 -15.12
C ILE A 41 -16.71 -24.07 -14.07
N ASN A 42 -17.73 -23.87 -13.26
CA ASN A 42 -18.14 -24.83 -12.23
C ASN A 42 -18.62 -26.17 -12.85
N ARG A 43 -19.26 -26.14 -14.02
CA ARG A 43 -19.66 -27.34 -14.74
C ARG A 43 -18.48 -28.12 -15.34
N SER A 44 -17.33 -27.49 -15.52
CA SER A 44 -16.13 -28.11 -16.05
C SER A 44 -15.39 -29.01 -15.06
N ILE A 45 -15.80 -28.99 -13.78
CA ILE A 45 -15.14 -29.81 -12.75
C ILE A 45 -15.34 -31.28 -13.04
N ASP A 46 -14.25 -32.02 -13.25
CA ASP A 46 -14.26 -33.44 -13.48
C ASP A 46 -14.43 -34.18 -12.15
N MET A 47 -15.64 -34.65 -11.87
CA MET A 47 -15.98 -35.31 -10.61
C MET A 47 -15.26 -36.63 -10.41
N ASN A 48 -14.80 -37.29 -11.49
CA ASN A 48 -14.03 -38.51 -11.38
C ASN A 48 -12.58 -38.29 -10.99
N LYS A 49 -12.02 -37.17 -11.42
CA LYS A 49 -10.64 -36.79 -11.14
C LYS A 49 -10.51 -36.02 -9.79
N CYS A 50 -11.49 -35.18 -9.50
CA CYS A 50 -11.46 -34.25 -8.36
C CYS A 50 -12.06 -34.89 -7.11
N ARG A 51 -11.42 -35.93 -6.59
CA ARG A 51 -11.82 -36.60 -5.36
C ARG A 51 -10.93 -36.23 -4.22
N CYS A 52 -11.51 -36.09 -3.01
CA CYS A 52 -10.83 -35.68 -1.76
C CYS A 52 -10.88 -36.82 -0.72
N GLU A 53 -10.66 -38.05 -1.10
CA GLU A 53 -10.78 -39.21 -0.21
C GLU A 53 -9.75 -39.19 0.91
N VAL A 54 -8.49 -38.87 0.60
CA VAL A 54 -7.42 -38.81 1.60
C VAL A 54 -7.66 -37.63 2.56
N GLY A 55 -7.93 -36.45 2.02
CA GLY A 55 -8.17 -35.26 2.84
C GLY A 55 -9.36 -35.40 3.79
N SER A 56 -10.41 -36.08 3.36
CA SER A 56 -11.62 -36.28 4.18
C SER A 56 -11.37 -37.13 5.44
N THR A 57 -10.32 -37.95 5.46
CA THR A 57 -9.94 -38.75 6.63
C THR A 57 -9.04 -38.01 7.63
N MET A 58 -8.51 -36.83 7.24
CA MET A 58 -7.52 -36.05 8.01
C MET A 58 -8.14 -34.85 8.71
N ARG A 59 -9.24 -35.01 9.44
CA ARG A 59 -10.04 -33.93 10.04
C ARG A 59 -9.25 -32.97 10.91
N GLU A 60 -8.31 -33.47 11.68
CA GLU A 60 -7.48 -32.66 12.59
C GLU A 60 -6.54 -31.69 11.86
N ARG A 61 -6.24 -31.97 10.59
CA ARG A 61 -5.33 -31.18 9.75
C ARG A 61 -6.05 -30.25 8.79
N ASN A 62 -7.39 -30.24 8.80
CA ASN A 62 -8.24 -29.48 7.89
C ASN A 62 -9.25 -28.63 8.68
N PRO A 63 -8.90 -27.40 9.06
CA PRO A 63 -9.85 -26.50 9.75
C PRO A 63 -11.01 -26.06 8.84
N TYR A 64 -10.89 -26.21 7.54
CA TYR A 64 -11.93 -25.85 6.56
C TYR A 64 -12.35 -27.12 5.81
N ALA A 65 -13.47 -27.69 6.19
CA ALA A 65 -13.93 -28.99 5.66
C ALA A 65 -14.33 -28.96 4.19
N ASP A 66 -14.68 -27.79 3.65
CA ASP A 66 -15.07 -27.60 2.25
C ASP A 66 -13.89 -27.32 1.32
N THR A 67 -12.70 -27.15 1.86
CA THR A 67 -11.49 -26.84 1.07
C THR A 67 -10.43 -27.91 1.30
N LEU A 68 -10.68 -29.10 0.74
CA LEU A 68 -9.76 -30.24 0.82
C LEU A 68 -8.97 -30.36 -0.49
N PRO A 69 -7.70 -30.77 -0.44
CA PRO A 69 -6.95 -31.00 -1.67
C PRO A 69 -7.47 -32.23 -2.40
N TYR A 70 -7.45 -32.21 -3.72
CA TYR A 70 -7.75 -33.41 -4.52
C TYR A 70 -6.63 -34.43 -4.40
N ASP A 71 -6.97 -35.70 -4.40
CA ASP A 71 -6.01 -36.79 -4.20
C ASP A 71 -4.95 -36.83 -5.32
N TYR A 72 -5.33 -36.50 -6.56
CA TYR A 72 -4.44 -36.66 -7.70
C TYR A 72 -3.27 -35.66 -7.74
N ASN A 73 -3.46 -34.46 -7.16
CA ASN A 73 -2.47 -33.38 -7.22
C ASN A 73 -2.08 -32.79 -5.86
N ARG A 74 -2.45 -33.47 -4.77
CA ARG A 74 -2.06 -33.00 -3.44
C ARG A 74 -0.55 -33.13 -3.25
N VAL A 75 0.00 -32.27 -2.40
CA VAL A 75 1.39 -32.37 -1.96
C VAL A 75 1.53 -33.54 -1.02
N ILE A 76 2.45 -34.45 -1.29
CA ILE A 76 2.74 -35.62 -0.46
C ILE A 76 4.12 -35.41 0.15
N LEU A 77 4.17 -35.36 1.49
CA LEU A 77 5.42 -35.22 2.22
C LEU A 77 6.01 -36.58 2.55
N PRO A 78 7.34 -36.71 2.71
CA PRO A 78 7.95 -37.92 3.22
C PRO A 78 7.40 -38.28 4.59
N ARG A 79 7.07 -39.55 4.80
CA ARG A 79 6.54 -40.01 6.10
C ARG A 79 7.62 -39.97 7.19
N LEU A 80 7.24 -39.50 8.36
CA LEU A 80 8.05 -39.55 9.56
C LEU A 80 7.82 -40.87 10.29
N MET A 81 8.83 -41.39 10.97
CA MET A 81 8.83 -42.75 11.53
C MET A 81 7.72 -42.99 12.56
N CYS A 82 7.27 -41.97 13.28
CA CYS A 82 6.28 -42.11 14.38
C CYS A 82 4.89 -41.57 14.02
N ASP A 83 4.66 -41.17 12.79
CA ASP A 83 3.38 -40.58 12.35
C ASP A 83 3.02 -41.07 10.95
N GLU A 84 2.08 -41.99 10.89
CA GLU A 84 1.59 -42.56 9.62
C GLU A 84 0.92 -41.51 8.72
N ASN A 85 0.32 -40.48 9.32
CA ASN A 85 -0.37 -39.40 8.61
C ASN A 85 0.53 -38.21 8.26
N SER A 86 1.81 -38.31 8.53
CA SER A 86 2.77 -37.25 8.28
C SER A 86 3.00 -36.95 6.79
N HIS A 87 2.57 -37.81 5.90
CA HIS A 87 2.60 -37.56 4.45
C HIS A 87 1.58 -36.51 4.00
N TYR A 88 0.56 -36.24 4.82
CA TYR A 88 -0.55 -35.36 4.47
C TYR A 88 -0.31 -33.93 4.89
N ILE A 89 -0.54 -33.02 3.98
CA ILE A 89 -0.72 -31.60 4.22
C ILE A 89 -1.81 -31.09 3.28
N ASN A 90 -2.63 -30.15 3.76
CA ASN A 90 -3.66 -29.54 2.90
C ASN A 90 -3.01 -28.53 1.96
N ALA A 91 -2.49 -29.04 0.86
CA ALA A 91 -1.81 -28.27 -0.19
C ALA A 91 -1.97 -28.97 -1.53
N SER A 92 -2.10 -28.18 -2.58
CA SER A 92 -2.36 -28.65 -3.95
C SER A 92 -1.38 -28.05 -4.93
N TYR A 93 -0.81 -28.86 -5.83
CA TYR A 93 -0.07 -28.36 -6.98
C TYR A 93 -1.04 -27.75 -8.00
N VAL A 94 -0.66 -26.63 -8.57
CA VAL A 94 -1.41 -25.97 -9.64
C VAL A 94 -0.45 -25.58 -10.77
N ASN A 95 -0.84 -25.90 -11.99
CA ASN A 95 -0.07 -25.53 -13.18
C ASN A 95 -0.35 -24.07 -13.55
N SER A 96 0.68 -23.38 -14.09
CA SER A 96 0.46 -22.16 -14.84
C SER A 96 0.24 -22.50 -16.32
N TRP A 97 0.08 -21.49 -17.16
CA TRP A 97 0.02 -21.69 -18.60
C TRP A 97 1.32 -22.24 -19.19
N LEU A 98 2.46 -21.83 -18.61
CA LEU A 98 3.78 -22.09 -19.18
C LEU A 98 4.57 -23.15 -18.44
N ARG A 99 4.12 -23.54 -17.25
CA ARG A 99 4.87 -24.46 -16.40
C ARG A 99 3.94 -25.37 -15.61
N GLU A 100 4.24 -26.66 -15.60
CA GLU A 100 3.58 -27.63 -14.70
C GLU A 100 4.08 -27.41 -13.26
N LYS A 101 3.20 -27.63 -12.30
CA LYS A 101 3.51 -27.44 -10.86
C LYS A 101 4.18 -26.10 -10.55
N ALA A 102 3.69 -25.04 -11.21
CA ALA A 102 4.21 -23.69 -11.01
C ALA A 102 3.91 -23.15 -9.61
N TYR A 103 2.81 -23.59 -9.04
CA TYR A 103 2.32 -23.11 -7.74
C TYR A 103 1.97 -24.27 -6.83
N VAL A 104 2.06 -24.02 -5.52
CA VAL A 104 1.41 -24.80 -4.48
C VAL A 104 0.47 -23.87 -3.73
N VAL A 105 -0.81 -24.22 -3.69
CA VAL A 105 -1.82 -23.50 -2.89
C VAL A 105 -2.08 -24.28 -1.63
N THR A 106 -1.98 -23.62 -0.49
CA THR A 106 -2.18 -24.23 0.83
C THR A 106 -3.09 -23.37 1.69
N GLN A 107 -3.66 -23.96 2.73
CA GLN A 107 -4.44 -23.26 3.73
C GLN A 107 -3.54 -22.43 4.67
N ALA A 108 -4.14 -21.52 5.42
CA ALA A 108 -3.45 -20.77 6.46
C ALA A 108 -3.03 -21.71 7.60
N VAL A 109 -1.90 -21.41 8.23
CA VAL A 109 -1.47 -22.08 9.46
C VAL A 109 -2.39 -21.64 10.60
N ARG A 110 -3.03 -22.58 11.29
CA ARG A 110 -3.98 -22.32 12.37
C ARG A 110 -3.55 -22.86 13.73
N THR A 111 -2.67 -23.85 13.75
CA THR A 111 -2.20 -24.51 14.97
C THR A 111 -0.69 -24.66 14.95
N LYS A 112 -0.10 -24.91 16.12
CA LYS A 112 1.35 -25.15 16.24
C LYS A 112 1.84 -26.38 15.45
N PRO A 113 1.12 -27.53 15.46
CA PRO A 113 1.54 -28.65 14.61
C PRO A 113 1.51 -28.32 13.11
N MET A 114 0.53 -27.55 12.65
CA MET A 114 0.46 -27.12 11.25
C MET A 114 1.65 -26.21 10.88
N ASN A 115 2.14 -25.43 11.83
CA ASN A 115 3.30 -24.57 11.63
C ASN A 115 4.56 -25.41 11.32
N VAL A 116 4.79 -26.47 12.08
CA VAL A 116 5.91 -27.39 11.81
C VAL A 116 5.78 -28.04 10.43
N GLU A 117 4.59 -28.49 10.08
CA GLU A 117 4.33 -29.12 8.77
C GLU A 117 4.49 -28.15 7.62
N PHE A 118 4.10 -26.89 7.80
CA PHE A 118 4.25 -25.84 6.80
C PHE A 118 5.73 -25.64 6.43
N TRP A 119 6.60 -25.48 7.40
CA TRP A 119 8.04 -25.29 7.16
C TRP A 119 8.69 -26.55 6.57
N ARG A 120 8.23 -27.73 7.01
CA ARG A 120 8.66 -28.98 6.41
C ARG A 120 8.29 -29.06 4.92
N MET A 121 7.08 -28.64 4.58
CA MET A 121 6.65 -28.54 3.17
C MET A 121 7.52 -27.56 2.38
N VAL A 122 7.77 -26.37 2.91
CA VAL A 122 8.65 -25.38 2.25
C VAL A 122 10.02 -25.97 1.93
N TRP A 123 10.58 -26.70 2.89
CA TRP A 123 11.87 -27.37 2.71
C TRP A 123 11.82 -28.49 1.66
N GLU A 124 10.87 -29.39 1.77
CA GLU A 124 10.75 -30.54 0.87
C GLU A 124 10.42 -30.14 -0.57
N LEU A 125 9.66 -29.07 -0.77
CA LEU A 125 9.39 -28.53 -2.10
C LEU A 125 10.61 -27.81 -2.71
N GLY A 126 11.56 -27.39 -1.91
CA GLY A 126 12.67 -26.57 -2.35
C GLY A 126 12.27 -25.16 -2.76
N SER A 127 11.12 -24.68 -2.30
CA SER A 127 10.60 -23.36 -2.64
C SER A 127 11.40 -22.25 -1.95
N ASN A 128 11.61 -21.16 -2.68
CA ASN A 128 12.24 -19.97 -2.16
C ASN A 128 11.31 -18.74 -2.11
N CYS A 129 10.01 -18.97 -2.37
CA CYS A 129 9.05 -17.87 -2.47
C CYS A 129 7.70 -18.27 -1.87
N ILE A 130 7.24 -17.49 -0.90
CA ILE A 130 5.93 -17.63 -0.27
C ILE A 130 5.14 -16.36 -0.48
N VAL A 131 3.89 -16.47 -0.94
CA VAL A 131 2.95 -15.35 -1.08
C VAL A 131 1.80 -15.56 -0.10
N MET A 132 1.66 -14.63 0.82
CA MET A 132 0.62 -14.62 1.84
C MET A 132 -0.38 -13.50 1.54
N LEU A 133 -1.65 -13.86 1.32
CA LEU A 133 -2.70 -12.95 0.88
C LEU A 133 -3.74 -12.64 1.96
N THR A 134 -3.40 -12.85 3.21
CA THR A 134 -4.27 -12.58 4.34
C THR A 134 -3.53 -11.81 5.43
N LYS A 135 -4.27 -11.04 6.21
CA LYS A 135 -3.76 -10.50 7.47
C LYS A 135 -3.65 -11.64 8.50
N VAL A 136 -2.81 -11.48 9.49
CA VAL A 136 -2.79 -12.36 10.66
C VAL A 136 -4.09 -12.19 11.45
N PHE A 137 -4.51 -10.96 11.62
CA PHE A 137 -5.68 -10.59 12.41
C PHE A 137 -6.55 -9.58 11.66
N ASP A 138 -7.85 -9.87 11.54
CA ASP A 138 -8.81 -9.00 10.86
C ASP A 138 -10.14 -8.99 11.64
N PHE A 139 -10.62 -7.80 12.03
CA PHE A 139 -11.85 -7.60 12.81
C PHE A 139 -11.95 -8.54 14.03
N MET A 140 -10.95 -8.54 14.89
CA MET A 140 -10.88 -9.39 16.10
C MET A 140 -10.91 -10.90 15.82
N LYS A 141 -10.68 -11.30 14.58
CA LYS A 141 -10.61 -12.70 14.16
C LYS A 141 -9.21 -13.06 13.70
N VAL A 142 -8.68 -14.17 14.20
CA VAL A 142 -7.40 -14.71 13.73
C VAL A 142 -7.63 -15.39 12.39
N MET A 143 -7.05 -14.85 11.34
CA MET A 143 -7.13 -15.38 9.99
C MET A 143 -6.04 -16.40 9.70
N CYS A 144 -4.87 -16.19 10.26
CA CYS A 144 -3.70 -17.05 10.14
C CYS A 144 -2.79 -16.82 11.33
N LEU A 145 -2.17 -17.86 11.86
CA LEU A 145 -1.12 -17.67 12.87
C LEU A 145 0.10 -17.01 12.21
N GLN A 146 0.80 -16.21 12.98
CA GLN A 146 2.13 -15.77 12.58
C GLN A 146 3.07 -16.97 12.64
N TYR A 147 3.24 -17.66 11.53
CA TYR A 147 4.00 -18.89 11.47
C TYR A 147 5.52 -18.68 11.38
N TRP A 148 5.97 -17.46 11.19
CA TRP A 148 7.37 -17.08 11.16
C TRP A 148 7.80 -16.47 12.49
N PRO A 149 9.06 -16.67 12.90
CA PRO A 149 9.55 -16.08 14.14
C PRO A 149 9.91 -14.62 13.98
N LEU A 150 9.89 -13.86 15.08
CA LEU A 150 10.40 -12.49 15.08
C LEU A 150 11.91 -12.45 14.82
N THR A 151 12.65 -13.40 15.41
CA THR A 151 14.11 -13.49 15.27
C THR A 151 14.51 -14.87 14.76
N ARG A 152 14.32 -15.91 15.58
CA ARG A 152 14.74 -17.27 15.26
C ARG A 152 13.92 -18.28 16.05
N PHE A 153 13.56 -19.39 15.42
CA PHE A 153 12.87 -20.51 16.09
C PHE A 153 13.07 -21.79 15.27
N THR A 154 13.13 -22.93 15.97
CA THR A 154 13.24 -24.23 15.31
C THR A 154 11.89 -24.93 15.26
N PHE A 155 11.42 -25.21 14.04
CA PHE A 155 10.17 -25.94 13.79
C PHE A 155 10.51 -27.38 13.37
N GLY A 156 10.33 -28.32 14.28
CA GLY A 156 10.79 -29.68 14.03
C GLY A 156 12.32 -29.74 13.91
N ASP A 157 12.83 -30.14 12.77
CA ASP A 157 14.25 -30.16 12.45
C ASP A 157 14.71 -28.99 11.56
N ILE A 158 13.82 -28.03 11.31
CA ILE A 158 14.11 -26.86 10.48
C ILE A 158 14.21 -25.63 11.34
N ASP A 159 15.39 -25.01 11.32
CA ASP A 159 15.64 -23.73 11.97
C ASP A 159 15.28 -22.59 11.01
N VAL A 160 14.41 -21.67 11.47
CA VAL A 160 13.97 -20.51 10.70
C VAL A 160 14.44 -19.25 11.39
N GLU A 161 15.20 -18.45 10.67
CA GLU A 161 15.69 -17.15 11.13
C GLU A 161 15.12 -16.06 10.21
N THR A 162 14.51 -15.04 10.80
CA THR A 162 14.09 -13.84 10.07
C THR A 162 15.29 -12.90 9.97
N ILE A 163 15.88 -12.81 8.78
CA ILE A 163 17.08 -12.00 8.53
C ILE A 163 16.70 -10.55 8.34
N ASP A 164 15.57 -10.30 7.66
CA ASP A 164 15.25 -9.00 7.09
C ASP A 164 13.75 -8.82 6.97
N THR A 165 13.28 -7.62 7.27
CA THR A 165 11.87 -7.25 7.16
C THR A 165 11.77 -5.86 6.56
N HIS A 166 11.12 -5.75 5.40
CA HIS A 166 10.84 -4.49 4.71
C HIS A 166 9.35 -4.21 4.70
N THR A 167 8.95 -3.16 5.39
CA THR A 167 7.54 -2.76 5.50
C THR A 167 7.24 -1.66 4.49
N TYR A 168 6.20 -1.90 3.68
CA TYR A 168 5.61 -0.94 2.75
C TYR A 168 4.18 -0.64 3.18
N ALA A 169 3.55 0.33 2.55
CA ALA A 169 2.18 0.70 2.91
C ALA A 169 1.18 -0.44 2.74
N HIS A 170 1.35 -1.29 1.71
CA HIS A 170 0.35 -2.31 1.35
C HIS A 170 0.84 -3.74 1.50
N PHE A 171 2.11 -3.95 1.77
CA PHE A 171 2.68 -5.28 1.94
C PHE A 171 3.94 -5.23 2.80
N VAL A 172 4.33 -6.40 3.29
CA VAL A 172 5.56 -6.58 4.07
C VAL A 172 6.35 -7.72 3.44
N PHE A 173 7.61 -7.48 3.14
CA PHE A 173 8.51 -8.50 2.61
C PHE A 173 9.50 -8.93 3.69
N ARG A 174 9.62 -10.24 3.88
CA ARG A 174 10.56 -10.82 4.83
C ARG A 174 11.49 -11.78 4.12
N THR A 175 12.72 -11.85 4.60
CA THR A 175 13.69 -12.83 4.14
C THR A 175 13.99 -13.78 5.29
N PHE A 176 13.80 -15.08 5.04
CA PHE A 176 14.05 -16.12 6.00
C PHE A 176 15.27 -16.94 5.58
N ARG A 177 16.07 -17.35 6.57
CA ARG A 177 17.11 -18.36 6.40
C ARG A 177 16.65 -19.64 7.07
N LEU A 178 16.51 -20.70 6.26
CA LEU A 178 16.15 -22.03 6.73
C LEU A 178 17.40 -22.88 6.81
N THR A 179 17.62 -23.53 7.93
CA THR A 179 18.76 -24.42 8.15
C THR A 179 18.29 -25.78 8.62
N ARG A 180 18.80 -26.83 8.02
CA ARG A 180 18.50 -28.21 8.37
C ARG A 180 19.78 -29.03 8.42
N GLN A 181 19.93 -29.89 9.42
CA GLN A 181 20.98 -30.88 9.52
C GLN A 181 20.64 -32.04 8.55
N THR A 182 21.55 -32.35 7.66
CA THR A 182 21.45 -33.47 6.74
C THR A 182 22.59 -34.46 6.99
N THR A 183 22.52 -35.67 6.39
CA THR A 183 23.59 -36.68 6.50
C THR A 183 24.92 -36.17 5.97
N ASP A 184 24.90 -35.22 5.04
CA ASP A 184 26.09 -34.62 4.42
C ASP A 184 26.54 -33.33 5.09
N GLY A 185 25.95 -32.95 6.24
CA GLY A 185 26.24 -31.74 6.99
C GLY A 185 25.05 -30.80 7.11
N THR A 186 25.31 -29.52 7.29
CA THR A 186 24.27 -28.48 7.43
C THR A 186 23.94 -27.85 6.08
N GLU A 187 22.66 -27.85 5.71
CA GLU A 187 22.18 -27.18 4.53
C GLU A 187 21.39 -25.94 4.90
N THR A 188 21.65 -24.83 4.20
CA THR A 188 21.03 -23.54 4.44
C THR A 188 20.39 -23.03 3.15
N ARG A 189 19.16 -22.53 3.25
CA ARG A 189 18.37 -21.97 2.12
C ARG A 189 17.79 -20.63 2.49
N THR A 190 17.62 -19.77 1.50
CA THR A 190 16.97 -18.48 1.65
C THR A 190 15.56 -18.55 1.04
N VAL A 191 14.58 -18.06 1.78
CA VAL A 191 13.17 -17.99 1.33
C VAL A 191 12.68 -16.57 1.52
N LYS A 192 12.06 -16.02 0.48
CA LYS A 192 11.43 -14.69 0.56
C LYS A 192 9.93 -14.82 0.74
N HIS A 193 9.40 -14.00 1.63
CA HIS A 193 8.01 -13.96 2.05
C HIS A 193 7.38 -12.65 1.60
N PHE A 194 6.33 -12.73 0.78
CA PHE A 194 5.59 -11.60 0.26
C PHE A 194 4.22 -11.58 0.92
N HIS A 195 4.07 -10.73 1.93
CA HIS A 195 2.87 -10.66 2.74
C HIS A 195 2.04 -9.44 2.35
N PHE A 196 0.94 -9.68 1.64
CA PHE A 196 -0.03 -8.65 1.27
C PHE A 196 -0.97 -8.39 2.45
N THR A 197 -1.03 -7.13 2.92
CA THR A 197 -1.73 -6.76 4.16
C THR A 197 -3.04 -6.00 3.93
N GLU A 198 -3.47 -5.81 2.68
CA GLU A 198 -4.56 -4.91 2.31
C GLU A 198 -5.80 -5.61 1.74
N TRP A 199 -5.93 -6.91 1.96
CA TRP A 199 -7.12 -7.64 1.56
C TRP A 199 -8.01 -7.89 2.78
N GLU A 200 -9.02 -7.04 2.95
CA GLU A 200 -9.97 -7.13 4.06
C GLU A 200 -11.10 -8.11 3.75
N LEU A 201 -11.77 -8.58 4.81
CA LEU A 201 -12.92 -9.48 4.70
C LEU A 201 -14.03 -8.83 3.86
N ASP A 202 -14.66 -9.65 3.02
CA ASP A 202 -15.80 -9.27 2.16
C ASP A 202 -15.55 -8.07 1.25
N SER A 203 -14.28 -7.81 0.91
CA SER A 203 -13.88 -6.73 0.03
C SER A 203 -12.79 -7.18 -0.95
N PHE A 204 -12.44 -6.29 -1.88
CA PHE A 204 -11.32 -6.49 -2.79
C PHE A 204 -10.27 -5.41 -2.56
N PRO A 205 -8.99 -5.74 -2.71
CA PRO A 205 -7.92 -4.77 -2.55
C PRO A 205 -7.89 -3.78 -3.72
N TYR A 206 -7.14 -2.71 -3.55
CA TYR A 206 -6.83 -1.81 -4.65
C TYR A 206 -6.06 -2.58 -5.72
N ILE A 207 -6.56 -2.48 -6.95
CA ILE A 207 -5.98 -3.22 -8.08
C ILE A 207 -4.50 -2.89 -8.26
N SER A 208 -4.14 -1.62 -8.13
CA SER A 208 -2.76 -1.16 -8.28
C SER A 208 -1.80 -1.78 -7.27
N ALA A 209 -2.23 -1.91 -6.02
CA ALA A 209 -1.43 -2.54 -4.97
C ALA A 209 -1.24 -4.03 -5.23
N PHE A 210 -2.28 -4.69 -5.71
CA PHE A 210 -2.24 -6.11 -6.06
C PHE A 210 -1.31 -6.39 -7.25
N ILE A 211 -1.38 -5.57 -8.29
CA ILE A 211 -0.47 -5.65 -9.44
C ILE A 211 0.98 -5.43 -9.02
N GLU A 212 1.21 -4.46 -8.12
CA GLU A 212 2.56 -4.18 -7.61
C GLU A 212 3.13 -5.35 -6.80
N LEU A 213 2.31 -5.99 -5.97
CA LEU A 213 2.71 -7.22 -5.27
C LEU A 213 3.17 -8.28 -6.27
N ARG A 214 2.37 -8.54 -7.29
CA ARG A 214 2.70 -9.53 -8.32
C ARG A 214 4.00 -9.18 -9.05
N ARG A 215 4.19 -7.91 -9.37
CA ARG A 215 5.44 -7.44 -10.01
C ARG A 215 6.67 -7.75 -9.14
N ARG A 216 6.57 -7.48 -7.84
CA ARG A 216 7.64 -7.75 -6.88
C ARG A 216 7.94 -9.25 -6.75
N VAL A 217 6.92 -10.07 -6.72
CA VAL A 217 7.08 -11.53 -6.69
C VAL A 217 7.83 -12.01 -7.94
N ARG A 218 7.40 -11.57 -9.13
CA ARG A 218 8.05 -11.95 -10.38
C ARG A 218 9.49 -11.45 -10.49
N GLN A 219 9.74 -10.23 -10.07
CA GLN A 219 11.11 -9.68 -10.04
C GLN A 219 12.03 -10.58 -9.22
N TYR A 220 11.59 -11.00 -8.05
CA TYR A 220 12.36 -11.88 -7.18
C TYR A 220 12.58 -13.27 -7.78
N VAL A 221 11.53 -13.89 -8.28
CA VAL A 221 11.59 -15.25 -8.86
C VAL A 221 12.47 -15.29 -10.09
N GLU A 222 12.44 -14.28 -10.93
CA GLU A 222 13.30 -14.19 -12.13
C GLU A 222 14.78 -13.97 -11.77
N LYS A 223 15.07 -13.22 -10.71
CA LYS A 223 16.44 -13.00 -10.22
C LYS A 223 17.01 -14.20 -9.44
N ASN A 224 16.14 -14.99 -8.84
CA ASN A 224 16.51 -16.12 -7.98
C ASN A 224 15.77 -17.39 -8.45
N PRO A 225 16.03 -17.87 -9.67
CA PRO A 225 15.31 -18.99 -10.22
C PRO A 225 15.63 -20.29 -9.46
N VAL A 226 14.57 -21.04 -9.13
CA VAL A 226 14.65 -22.39 -8.57
C VAL A 226 13.68 -23.29 -9.30
N ASP A 227 13.97 -24.58 -9.37
CA ASP A 227 13.04 -25.56 -9.91
C ASP A 227 12.08 -26.03 -8.82
N ALA A 228 11.24 -25.13 -8.38
CA ALA A 228 10.28 -25.35 -7.30
C ALA A 228 9.07 -24.42 -7.47
N PRO A 229 7.91 -24.81 -6.92
CA PRO A 229 6.70 -23.98 -7.02
C PRO A 229 6.78 -22.74 -6.14
N ILE A 230 6.02 -21.72 -6.50
CA ILE A 230 5.69 -20.60 -5.61
C ILE A 230 4.58 -21.08 -4.67
N ILE A 231 4.79 -20.93 -3.36
CA ILE A 231 3.78 -21.28 -2.36
C ILE A 231 2.87 -20.08 -2.17
N VAL A 232 1.55 -20.27 -2.32
CA VAL A 232 0.55 -19.24 -2.17
C VAL A 232 -0.48 -19.68 -1.14
N HIS A 233 -0.81 -18.84 -0.21
CA HIS A 233 -1.89 -19.10 0.73
C HIS A 233 -2.66 -17.83 1.11
N CYS A 234 -3.89 -18.04 1.52
CA CYS A 234 -4.72 -17.04 2.16
C CYS A 234 -5.25 -17.62 3.48
N SER A 235 -6.49 -17.37 3.85
CA SER A 235 -7.08 -17.96 5.05
C SER A 235 -7.51 -19.41 4.82
N ASN A 236 -8.49 -19.63 3.95
CA ASN A 236 -9.01 -20.97 3.63
C ASN A 236 -8.25 -21.72 2.54
N GLY A 237 -7.27 -21.09 1.92
CA GLY A 237 -6.51 -21.69 0.81
C GLY A 237 -7.29 -21.77 -0.50
N ALA A 238 -8.14 -20.79 -0.78
CA ALA A 238 -9.02 -20.80 -1.94
C ALA A 238 -9.07 -19.46 -2.69
N GLY A 239 -10.10 -18.66 -2.52
CA GLY A 239 -10.45 -17.56 -3.40
C GLY A 239 -9.36 -16.52 -3.67
N ARG A 240 -8.75 -15.97 -2.64
CA ARG A 240 -7.68 -14.96 -2.81
C ARG A 240 -6.46 -15.55 -3.52
N SER A 241 -6.10 -16.78 -3.18
CA SER A 241 -5.02 -17.51 -3.81
C SER A 241 -5.33 -17.76 -5.28
N GLY A 242 -6.55 -18.19 -5.60
CA GLY A 242 -6.99 -18.39 -6.99
C GLY A 242 -6.91 -17.12 -7.82
N ALA A 243 -7.27 -15.97 -7.24
CA ALA A 243 -7.16 -14.68 -7.91
C ALA A 243 -5.69 -14.34 -8.24
N PHE A 244 -4.78 -14.54 -7.31
CA PHE A 244 -3.36 -14.31 -7.55
C PHE A 244 -2.81 -15.21 -8.66
N LEU A 245 -3.12 -16.50 -8.62
CA LEU A 245 -2.67 -17.44 -9.65
C LEU A 245 -3.20 -17.07 -11.03
N ALA A 246 -4.49 -16.72 -11.13
CA ALA A 246 -5.10 -16.34 -12.40
C ALA A 246 -4.45 -15.11 -13.00
N VAL A 247 -4.17 -14.11 -12.17
CA VAL A 247 -3.50 -12.87 -12.60
C VAL A 247 -2.06 -13.16 -13.03
N ASP A 248 -1.31 -13.87 -12.22
CA ASP A 248 0.09 -14.15 -12.49
C ASP A 248 0.28 -15.02 -13.74
N ALA A 249 -0.47 -16.10 -13.85
CA ALA A 249 -0.37 -17.02 -14.99
C ALA A 249 -0.76 -16.32 -16.31
N ASN A 250 -1.81 -15.51 -16.31
CA ASN A 250 -2.25 -14.80 -17.51
C ASN A 250 -1.30 -13.67 -17.92
N LEU A 251 -0.69 -12.97 -16.97
CA LEU A 251 0.32 -11.96 -17.30
C LEU A 251 1.59 -12.58 -17.87
N GLU A 252 1.99 -13.76 -17.40
CA GLU A 252 3.09 -14.52 -17.98
C GLU A 252 2.76 -15.02 -19.39
N LEU A 253 1.54 -15.49 -19.61
CA LEU A 253 1.06 -15.89 -20.93
C LEU A 253 1.07 -14.70 -21.90
N MET A 254 0.57 -13.55 -21.45
CA MET A 254 0.55 -12.31 -22.24
C MET A 254 1.97 -11.88 -22.64
N LYS A 255 2.91 -11.96 -21.71
CA LYS A 255 4.32 -11.63 -21.98
C LYS A 255 4.91 -12.50 -23.08
N LYS A 256 4.55 -13.78 -23.14
CA LYS A 256 5.06 -14.74 -24.12
C LYS A 256 4.31 -14.71 -25.44
N THR A 257 2.98 -14.62 -25.42
CA THR A 257 2.12 -14.83 -26.60
C THR A 257 1.35 -13.59 -27.06
N GLY A 258 1.26 -12.56 -26.21
CA GLY A 258 0.41 -11.40 -26.44
C GLY A 258 -1.07 -11.65 -26.21
N GLN A 259 -1.42 -12.79 -25.62
CA GLN A 259 -2.80 -13.22 -25.38
C GLN A 259 -3.04 -13.55 -23.92
N LEU A 260 -4.31 -13.45 -23.49
CA LEU A 260 -4.78 -13.85 -22.18
C LEU A 260 -5.94 -14.84 -22.35
N ASP A 261 -6.05 -15.79 -21.43
CA ASP A 261 -7.16 -16.74 -21.41
C ASP A 261 -7.58 -17.02 -19.96
N VAL A 262 -8.40 -16.13 -19.43
CA VAL A 262 -8.90 -16.21 -18.06
C VAL A 262 -9.88 -17.36 -17.89
N TYR A 263 -10.78 -17.53 -18.86
CA TYR A 263 -11.84 -18.53 -18.80
C TYR A 263 -11.29 -19.95 -18.75
N GLU A 264 -10.39 -20.31 -19.66
CA GLU A 264 -9.78 -21.65 -19.68
C GLU A 264 -8.86 -21.86 -18.47
N TYR A 265 -8.13 -20.83 -18.03
CA TYR A 265 -7.32 -20.94 -16.83
C TYR A 265 -8.16 -21.12 -15.57
N ALA A 266 -9.32 -20.49 -15.50
CA ALA A 266 -10.25 -20.69 -14.39
C ALA A 266 -10.74 -22.15 -14.29
N LYS A 267 -10.94 -22.81 -15.42
CA LYS A 267 -11.23 -24.25 -15.44
C LYS A 267 -10.07 -25.08 -14.88
N THR A 268 -8.85 -24.73 -15.22
CA THR A 268 -7.65 -25.36 -14.64
C THR A 268 -7.62 -25.18 -13.11
N LEU A 269 -7.94 -23.98 -12.63
CA LEU A 269 -7.96 -23.69 -11.19
C LEU A 269 -8.98 -24.55 -10.43
N VAL A 270 -10.22 -24.58 -10.88
CA VAL A 270 -11.28 -25.34 -10.17
C VAL A 270 -11.08 -26.86 -10.25
N ASN A 271 -10.38 -27.34 -11.27
CA ASN A 271 -9.96 -28.75 -11.39
C ASN A 271 -8.65 -29.06 -10.63
N SER A 272 -8.01 -28.05 -10.06
CA SER A 272 -6.78 -28.20 -9.26
C SER A 272 -7.03 -28.14 -7.77
N ARG A 273 -7.99 -27.35 -7.33
CA ARG A 273 -8.34 -27.22 -5.91
C ARG A 273 -9.75 -26.64 -5.78
N PRO A 274 -10.55 -27.11 -4.80
CA PRO A 274 -11.90 -26.56 -4.56
C PRO A 274 -11.86 -25.06 -4.26
N HIS A 275 -12.83 -24.32 -4.79
CA HIS A 275 -13.10 -22.91 -4.49
C HIS A 275 -11.99 -21.92 -4.88
N LEU A 276 -11.06 -22.26 -5.75
CA LEU A 276 -10.08 -21.30 -6.27
C LEU A 276 -10.74 -20.19 -7.06
N ILE A 277 -11.89 -20.45 -7.68
CA ILE A 277 -12.82 -19.43 -8.18
C ILE A 277 -14.08 -19.54 -7.33
N ASP A 278 -14.20 -18.71 -6.32
CA ASP A 278 -15.19 -18.86 -5.25
C ASP A 278 -16.50 -18.08 -5.45
N SER A 279 -16.49 -17.06 -6.31
CA SER A 279 -17.66 -16.23 -6.58
C SER A 279 -17.57 -15.53 -7.93
N VAL A 280 -18.71 -15.06 -8.41
CA VAL A 280 -18.76 -14.22 -9.63
C VAL A 280 -17.99 -12.91 -9.43
N ASP A 281 -18.11 -12.32 -8.24
CA ASP A 281 -17.41 -11.07 -7.92
C ASP A 281 -15.89 -11.23 -7.94
N GLN A 282 -15.37 -12.32 -7.39
CA GLN A 282 -13.95 -12.64 -7.46
C GLN A 282 -13.50 -12.89 -8.91
N TYR A 283 -14.31 -13.57 -9.69
CA TYR A 283 -14.04 -13.83 -11.09
C TYR A 283 -13.99 -12.52 -11.92
N GLN A 284 -14.94 -11.63 -11.67
CA GLN A 284 -14.93 -10.28 -12.27
C GLN A 284 -13.70 -9.49 -11.86
N PHE A 285 -13.31 -9.57 -10.58
CA PHE A 285 -12.12 -8.90 -10.07
C PHE A 285 -10.85 -9.33 -10.81
N ILE A 286 -10.71 -10.61 -11.12
CA ILE A 286 -9.57 -11.12 -11.91
C ILE A 286 -9.50 -10.42 -13.28
N TYR A 287 -10.63 -10.30 -13.96
CA TYR A 287 -10.70 -9.58 -15.24
C TYR A 287 -10.35 -8.11 -15.10
N GLU A 288 -10.83 -7.45 -14.06
CA GLU A 288 -10.56 -6.03 -13.82
C GLU A 288 -9.09 -5.76 -13.51
N VAL A 289 -8.45 -6.63 -12.73
CA VAL A 289 -7.02 -6.55 -12.45
C VAL A 289 -6.21 -6.71 -13.74
N LEU A 290 -6.54 -7.69 -14.54
CA LEU A 290 -5.85 -7.94 -15.79
C LEU A 290 -6.08 -6.83 -16.81
N ALA A 291 -7.27 -6.26 -16.89
CA ALA A 291 -7.55 -5.13 -17.78
C ALA A 291 -6.68 -3.91 -17.41
N GLU A 292 -6.55 -3.60 -16.12
CA GLU A 292 -5.68 -2.51 -15.66
C GLU A 292 -4.21 -2.82 -15.97
N ALA A 293 -3.75 -4.03 -15.74
CA ALA A 293 -2.37 -4.44 -16.02
C ALA A 293 -2.03 -4.36 -17.52
N VAL A 294 -2.98 -4.72 -18.39
CA VAL A 294 -2.82 -4.60 -19.85
C VAL A 294 -2.80 -3.13 -20.28
N MET A 295 -3.66 -2.31 -19.70
CA MET A 295 -3.77 -0.88 -20.02
C MET A 295 -2.56 -0.10 -19.55
N CYS A 296 -2.03 -0.40 -18.37
CA CYS A 296 -0.92 0.29 -17.73
C CYS A 296 0.39 -0.46 -17.97
N ASN A 297 1.11 -0.06 -19.00
CA ASN A 297 2.44 -0.60 -19.29
C ASN A 297 3.57 0.32 -18.78
N ILE A 298 3.34 1.01 -17.67
CA ILE A 298 4.30 1.94 -17.09
C ILE A 298 5.01 1.24 -15.95
N GLN A 299 6.33 1.17 -16.04
CA GLN A 299 7.19 0.50 -15.07
C GLN A 299 8.03 1.54 -14.33
N PRO A 300 8.48 1.23 -13.10
CA PRO A 300 9.46 2.07 -12.42
C PRO A 300 10.72 2.23 -13.28
N ILE A 301 11.33 3.39 -13.20
CA ILE A 301 12.60 3.68 -13.87
C ILE A 301 13.74 3.63 -12.85
N GLN A 302 14.94 3.32 -13.31
CA GLN A 302 16.15 3.42 -12.49
C GLN A 302 16.48 4.90 -12.23
N MET A 303 17.12 5.19 -11.11
CA MET A 303 17.42 6.59 -10.73
C MET A 303 18.23 7.32 -11.79
N HIS A 304 19.21 6.66 -12.42
CA HIS A 304 20.03 7.26 -13.48
C HIS A 304 19.22 7.62 -14.74
N GLN A 305 18.05 7.00 -14.94
CA GLN A 305 17.16 7.27 -16.07
C GLN A 305 16.29 8.52 -15.87
N LEU A 306 16.31 9.12 -14.66
CA LEU A 306 15.57 10.35 -14.39
C LEU A 306 15.96 11.49 -15.35
N LYS A 307 17.23 11.59 -15.70
CA LYS A 307 17.69 12.59 -16.69
C LYS A 307 17.08 12.40 -18.08
N ASP A 308 16.72 11.17 -18.44
CA ASP A 308 16.08 10.88 -19.73
C ASP A 308 14.57 11.11 -19.68
N ARG A 309 13.97 11.03 -18.49
CA ARG A 309 12.53 11.22 -18.29
C ARG A 309 12.14 12.66 -17.97
N SER A 310 13.01 13.44 -17.37
CA SER A 310 12.81 14.86 -17.09
C SER A 310 13.04 15.70 -18.34
N SER A 311 12.25 16.75 -18.51
CA SER A 311 12.43 17.71 -19.62
C SER A 311 13.47 18.79 -19.33
N MET A 312 14.01 18.84 -18.12
CA MET A 312 15.06 19.79 -17.74
C MET A 312 16.31 19.54 -18.58
N TYR A 313 16.90 20.61 -19.10
CA TYR A 313 18.13 20.57 -19.91
C TYR A 313 18.02 19.80 -21.23
N LYS A 314 16.82 19.47 -21.69
CA LYS A 314 16.62 18.75 -22.97
C LYS A 314 16.49 19.70 -24.16
N ALA A 315 16.94 19.26 -25.33
CA ALA A 315 16.68 19.93 -26.58
C ALA A 315 15.17 19.97 -26.90
N LYS A 316 14.72 20.96 -27.67
CA LYS A 316 13.29 21.17 -27.97
C LYS A 316 12.58 19.91 -28.46
N LYS A 317 13.20 19.16 -29.39
CA LYS A 317 12.64 17.90 -29.92
C LYS A 317 12.41 16.86 -28.84
N ASN A 318 13.36 16.71 -27.93
CA ASN A 318 13.25 15.74 -26.81
C ASN A 318 12.22 16.20 -25.78
N ARG A 319 12.06 17.53 -25.60
CA ARG A 319 11.00 18.06 -24.72
C ARG A 319 9.60 17.76 -25.26
N GLU A 320 9.41 17.84 -26.60
CA GLU A 320 8.13 17.49 -27.22
C GLU A 320 7.79 16.00 -27.02
N LEU A 321 8.77 15.11 -27.12
CA LEU A 321 8.59 13.68 -26.81
C LEU A 321 8.20 13.45 -25.35
N MET A 322 8.84 14.15 -24.42
CA MET A 322 8.51 14.07 -22.99
C MET A 322 7.10 14.59 -22.72
N GLU A 323 6.68 15.69 -23.33
CA GLU A 323 5.33 16.22 -23.20
C GLU A 323 4.28 15.28 -23.77
N SER A 324 4.57 14.59 -24.85
CA SER A 324 3.70 13.57 -25.42
C SER A 324 3.54 12.39 -24.45
N GLN A 325 4.63 11.95 -23.84
CA GLN A 325 4.62 10.87 -22.84
C GLN A 325 3.85 11.29 -21.58
N ASP A 326 4.10 12.50 -21.07
CA ASP A 326 3.38 13.05 -19.92
C ASP A 326 1.88 13.15 -20.19
N SER A 327 1.49 13.58 -21.40
CA SER A 327 0.09 13.65 -21.80
C SER A 327 -0.56 12.26 -21.85
N HIS A 328 0.14 11.28 -22.38
CA HIS A 328 -0.34 9.89 -22.43
C HIS A 328 -0.55 9.32 -21.03
N GLU A 329 0.43 9.49 -20.16
CA GLU A 329 0.36 9.00 -18.77
C GLU A 329 -0.75 9.71 -17.97
N ASN A 330 -0.92 11.02 -18.16
CA ASN A 330 -2.01 11.77 -17.53
C ASN A 330 -3.40 11.35 -18.01
N LYS A 331 -3.54 10.98 -19.28
CA LYS A 331 -4.80 10.41 -19.80
C LYS A 331 -5.10 9.05 -19.17
N LEU A 332 -4.09 8.21 -19.01
CA LEU A 332 -4.24 6.92 -18.30
C LEU A 332 -4.62 7.13 -16.83
N LEU A 333 -3.98 8.07 -16.14
CA LEU A 333 -4.31 8.41 -14.77
C LEU A 333 -5.77 8.88 -14.62
N LEU A 334 -6.22 9.72 -15.54
CA LEU A 334 -7.62 10.16 -15.54
C LEU A 334 -8.58 9.00 -15.74
N HIS A 335 -8.27 8.10 -16.67
CA HIS A 335 -9.09 6.93 -16.94
C HIS A 335 -9.14 5.95 -15.76
N LEU A 336 -8.02 5.77 -15.05
CA LEU A 336 -7.89 4.85 -13.93
C LEU A 336 -8.35 5.41 -12.59
N THR A 337 -8.54 6.73 -12.50
CA THR A 337 -9.02 7.36 -11.27
C THR A 337 -10.50 7.10 -11.07
N GLN A 338 -10.85 6.45 -9.96
CA GLN A 338 -12.24 6.24 -9.58
C GLN A 338 -12.78 7.51 -8.92
N PRO A 339 -13.87 8.11 -9.46
CA PRO A 339 -14.50 9.25 -8.79
C PRO A 339 -15.16 8.80 -7.47
N LEU A 340 -15.08 9.65 -6.45
CA LEU A 340 -15.80 9.42 -5.20
C LEU A 340 -17.28 9.76 -5.41
N ARG A 341 -18.16 8.85 -4.98
CA ARG A 341 -19.60 9.05 -5.00
C ARG A 341 -20.05 9.75 -3.72
N ILE A 342 -21.20 10.40 -3.76
CA ILE A 342 -21.79 11.05 -2.59
C ILE A 342 -21.95 10.07 -1.42
N GLY A 343 -22.36 8.84 -1.70
CA GLY A 343 -22.48 7.78 -0.69
C GLY A 343 -21.16 7.37 -0.04
N ASP A 344 -20.04 7.48 -0.75
CA ASP A 344 -18.72 7.20 -0.21
C ASP A 344 -18.25 8.30 0.77
N CYS A 345 -18.83 9.48 0.68
CA CYS A 345 -18.48 10.69 1.44
C CYS A 345 -19.67 11.19 2.28
N ALA A 346 -20.46 10.30 2.81
CA ALA A 346 -21.73 10.63 3.50
C ALA A 346 -21.53 11.59 4.68
N GLY A 347 -20.47 11.44 5.45
CA GLY A 347 -20.20 12.27 6.63
C GLY A 347 -20.06 13.75 6.31
N GLY A 348 -19.32 14.09 5.24
CA GLY A 348 -19.14 15.48 4.81
C GLY A 348 -20.36 16.11 4.15
N HIS A 349 -21.30 15.29 3.67
CA HIS A 349 -22.53 15.76 3.05
C HIS A 349 -23.70 15.90 4.03
N ARG A 350 -23.53 15.52 5.29
CA ARG A 350 -24.51 15.78 6.33
C ARG A 350 -24.76 17.28 6.48
N LEU A 351 -26.00 17.64 6.79
CA LEU A 351 -26.40 19.04 6.90
C LEU A 351 -25.53 19.83 7.88
N GLU A 352 -25.21 19.25 9.04
CA GLU A 352 -24.38 19.85 10.06
C GLU A 352 -22.90 20.03 9.64
N ASN A 353 -22.44 19.30 8.64
CA ASN A 353 -21.05 19.30 8.19
C ASN A 353 -20.80 20.10 6.90
N ARG A 354 -21.85 20.40 6.14
CA ARG A 354 -21.72 21.09 4.83
C ARG A 354 -20.96 22.41 4.93
N GLY A 355 -21.24 23.20 5.95
CA GLY A 355 -20.56 24.48 6.17
C GLY A 355 -19.10 24.38 6.58
N LYS A 356 -18.64 23.18 6.91
CA LYS A 356 -17.23 22.92 7.29
C LYS A 356 -16.33 22.66 6.08
N ASN A 357 -16.90 22.46 4.90
CA ASN A 357 -16.19 22.24 3.65
C ASN A 357 -16.05 23.56 2.90
N ARG A 358 -14.87 23.83 2.33
CA ARG A 358 -14.67 24.99 1.46
C ARG A 358 -15.28 24.78 0.09
N ASP A 359 -15.19 23.57 -0.42
CA ASP A 359 -15.71 23.17 -1.72
C ASP A 359 -16.58 21.92 -1.54
N VAL A 360 -17.83 22.00 -1.96
CA VAL A 360 -18.79 20.89 -1.87
C VAL A 360 -18.41 19.69 -2.74
N MET A 361 -17.55 19.90 -3.74
CA MET A 361 -17.04 18.85 -4.63
C MET A 361 -15.82 18.15 -4.08
N VAL A 362 -15.19 18.68 -3.04
CA VAL A 362 -13.97 18.16 -2.42
C VAL A 362 -14.30 17.76 -0.99
N VAL A 363 -14.70 16.51 -0.81
CA VAL A 363 -15.13 15.97 0.47
C VAL A 363 -14.41 14.64 0.70
N PRO A 364 -13.93 14.35 1.92
CA PRO A 364 -13.20 13.11 2.16
C PRO A 364 -14.12 11.89 2.16
N PRO A 365 -13.65 10.75 1.67
CA PRO A 365 -14.40 9.50 1.80
C PRO A 365 -14.45 9.08 3.28
N ASP A 366 -15.57 8.50 3.70
CA ASP A 366 -15.77 8.13 5.11
C ASP A 366 -14.74 7.13 5.63
N HIS A 367 -14.29 6.21 4.78
CA HIS A 367 -13.32 5.18 5.16
C HIS A 367 -11.89 5.71 5.36
N ALA A 368 -11.57 6.90 4.86
CA ALA A 368 -10.23 7.47 4.88
C ALA A 368 -10.17 8.86 5.54
N ARG A 369 -11.21 9.29 6.23
CA ARG A 369 -11.16 10.54 6.97
C ARG A 369 -10.74 10.31 8.42
N PRO A 370 -9.85 11.15 8.97
CA PRO A 370 -9.56 11.11 10.40
C PRO A 370 -10.76 11.66 11.19
N TYR A 371 -11.07 11.01 12.32
CA TYR A 371 -12.13 11.45 13.21
C TYR A 371 -11.56 12.29 14.34
N LEU A 372 -12.27 13.37 14.70
CA LEU A 372 -11.96 14.14 15.89
C LEU A 372 -12.60 13.46 17.10
N GLN A 373 -11.88 13.36 18.20
CA GLN A 373 -12.33 12.68 19.42
C GLN A 373 -12.64 13.65 20.54
N THR A 374 -11.92 14.77 20.61
CA THR A 374 -12.11 15.78 21.63
C THR A 374 -13.34 16.62 21.32
N LEU A 375 -14.32 16.62 22.22
CA LEU A 375 -15.52 17.44 22.12
C LEU A 375 -15.15 18.92 22.09
N HIS A 376 -15.70 19.66 21.12
CA HIS A 376 -15.55 21.11 21.04
C HIS A 376 -16.74 21.74 20.33
N GLY A 377 -17.10 22.97 20.76
CA GLY A 377 -18.15 23.76 20.14
C GLY A 377 -19.55 23.19 20.35
N GLU A 378 -20.51 23.79 19.65
CA GLU A 378 -21.93 23.43 19.70
C GLU A 378 -22.36 22.56 18.50
N SER A 379 -21.39 22.05 17.74
CA SER A 379 -21.68 21.24 16.56
C SER A 379 -22.35 19.92 16.95
N LYS A 380 -23.40 19.54 16.24
CA LYS A 380 -24.05 18.24 16.40
C LYS A 380 -23.14 17.08 16.03
N ASP A 381 -22.16 17.31 15.14
CA ASP A 381 -21.12 16.36 14.80
C ASP A 381 -19.76 17.02 15.04
N TYR A 382 -19.20 16.82 16.23
CA TYR A 382 -17.84 17.29 16.56
C TYR A 382 -16.74 16.45 15.93
N THR A 383 -17.05 15.28 15.37
CA THR A 383 -16.06 14.33 14.84
C THR A 383 -15.54 14.70 13.45
N TYR A 384 -16.24 15.61 12.75
CA TYR A 384 -15.97 15.89 11.35
C TYR A 384 -15.01 17.06 11.15
N ILE A 385 -14.01 16.80 10.30
CA ILE A 385 -13.17 17.82 9.65
C ILE A 385 -12.97 17.38 8.20
N ASN A 386 -12.91 18.34 7.25
CA ASN A 386 -12.55 18.04 5.89
C ASN A 386 -11.04 17.76 5.80
N ALA A 387 -10.69 16.54 6.05
CA ALA A 387 -9.33 16.02 5.97
C ALA A 387 -9.38 14.57 5.49
N VAL A 388 -8.34 14.12 4.83
CA VAL A 388 -8.26 12.77 4.27
C VAL A 388 -6.89 12.15 4.51
N GLU A 389 -6.88 10.88 4.88
CA GLU A 389 -5.65 10.11 5.03
C GLU A 389 -5.15 9.67 3.66
N VAL A 390 -3.86 9.85 3.42
CA VAL A 390 -3.17 9.42 2.20
C VAL A 390 -1.98 8.55 2.59
N ASP A 391 -1.88 7.40 1.96
CA ASP A 391 -0.79 6.46 2.23
C ASP A 391 0.54 6.96 1.66
N GLY A 392 1.61 6.76 2.41
CA GLY A 392 2.97 6.93 1.95
C GLY A 392 3.49 5.69 1.25
N PHE A 393 4.78 5.67 0.96
CA PHE A 393 5.42 4.51 0.35
C PHE A 393 5.62 3.38 1.35
N THR A 394 6.01 3.72 2.60
CA THR A 394 6.34 2.74 3.64
C THR A 394 5.27 2.55 4.70
N ARG A 395 4.24 3.41 4.69
CA ARG A 395 3.28 3.43 5.78
C ARG A 395 1.91 3.89 5.32
N LYS A 396 0.87 3.21 5.80
CA LYS A 396 -0.53 3.64 5.63
C LYS A 396 -0.80 4.90 6.43
N ALA A 397 -1.63 5.78 5.88
CA ALA A 397 -2.03 7.03 6.51
C ALA A 397 -0.84 7.89 7.00
N GLU A 398 0.25 7.87 6.24
CA GLU A 398 1.44 8.68 6.56
C GLU A 398 1.13 10.17 6.53
N PHE A 399 0.20 10.59 5.66
CA PHE A 399 -0.18 11.96 5.45
C PHE A 399 -1.66 12.16 5.76
N ILE A 400 -1.97 13.31 6.36
CA ILE A 400 -3.33 13.84 6.46
C ILE A 400 -3.38 15.10 5.61
N VAL A 401 -4.20 15.07 4.56
CA VAL A 401 -4.40 16.21 3.66
C VAL A 401 -5.61 17.01 4.16
N THR A 402 -5.44 18.30 4.36
CA THR A 402 -6.52 19.17 4.78
C THR A 402 -6.46 20.52 4.07
N GLU A 403 -7.56 21.25 4.11
CA GLU A 403 -7.65 22.60 3.60
C GLU A 403 -7.25 23.63 4.67
N TRP A 404 -6.98 24.86 4.26
CA TRP A 404 -6.82 25.97 5.18
C TRP A 404 -8.09 26.10 6.03
N PRO A 405 -8.03 26.13 7.37
CA PRO A 405 -9.23 26.15 8.18
C PRO A 405 -10.06 27.42 7.93
N LYS A 406 -11.37 27.24 7.95
CA LYS A 406 -12.34 28.36 7.94
C LYS A 406 -12.39 29.00 9.32
N HIS A 407 -12.96 30.18 9.46
CA HIS A 407 -13.17 30.81 10.76
C HIS A 407 -13.88 29.89 11.75
N SER A 408 -14.84 29.11 11.26
CA SER A 408 -15.60 28.15 12.06
C SER A 408 -14.86 26.83 12.35
N THR A 409 -13.76 26.52 11.68
CA THR A 409 -13.08 25.23 11.77
C THR A 409 -11.64 25.32 12.28
N ILE A 410 -11.17 26.48 12.74
CA ILE A 410 -9.82 26.61 13.34
C ILE A 410 -9.68 25.69 14.55
N ASP A 411 -10.71 25.61 15.39
CA ASP A 411 -10.71 24.73 16.55
C ASP A 411 -10.60 23.26 16.15
N SER A 412 -11.28 22.87 15.09
CA SER A 412 -11.21 21.50 14.53
C SER A 412 -9.81 21.20 14.00
N PHE A 413 -9.14 22.16 13.40
CA PHE A 413 -7.78 21.99 12.92
C PHE A 413 -6.79 21.68 14.07
N TRP A 414 -6.86 22.41 15.17
CA TRP A 414 -6.02 22.13 16.32
C TRP A 414 -6.42 20.85 17.06
N THR A 415 -7.70 20.50 17.04
CA THR A 415 -8.19 19.21 17.52
C THR A 415 -7.57 18.06 16.75
N LEU A 416 -7.50 18.18 15.42
CA LEU A 416 -6.86 17.18 14.55
C LEU A 416 -5.40 16.97 14.94
N ILE A 417 -4.65 18.03 15.12
CA ILE A 417 -3.23 17.96 15.51
C ILE A 417 -3.08 17.24 16.86
N TYR A 418 -3.90 17.61 17.83
CA TYR A 418 -3.82 17.05 19.17
C TYR A 418 -4.25 15.59 19.22
N ASP A 419 -5.44 15.26 18.67
CA ASP A 419 -6.01 13.92 18.76
C ASP A 419 -5.19 12.87 18.00
N HIS A 420 -4.59 13.26 16.89
CA HIS A 420 -3.75 12.37 16.08
C HIS A 420 -2.25 12.51 16.38
N SER A 421 -1.89 13.30 17.37
CA SER A 421 -0.51 13.53 17.80
C SER A 421 0.43 13.91 16.65
N CYS A 422 -0.04 14.81 15.79
CA CYS A 422 0.74 15.25 14.63
C CYS A 422 1.87 16.18 15.07
N HIS A 423 3.11 15.78 14.81
CA HIS A 423 4.29 16.57 15.15
C HIS A 423 4.73 17.52 14.04
N THR A 424 4.20 17.35 12.84
CA THR A 424 4.60 18.11 11.66
C THR A 424 3.37 18.53 10.85
N VAL A 425 3.32 19.80 10.52
CA VAL A 425 2.36 20.38 9.56
C VAL A 425 3.16 21.09 8.48
N VAL A 426 2.88 20.75 7.22
CA VAL A 426 3.46 21.44 6.07
C VAL A 426 2.34 22.19 5.35
N ASN A 427 2.37 23.52 5.46
CA ASN A 427 1.44 24.40 4.79
C ASN A 427 2.09 24.95 3.51
N LEU A 428 1.56 24.50 2.37
CA LEU A 428 2.11 24.84 1.04
C LEU A 428 1.57 26.17 0.50
N SER A 429 0.67 26.83 1.24
CA SER A 429 0.05 28.07 0.82
C SER A 429 0.47 29.23 1.71
N ASN A 430 0.63 30.41 1.10
CA ASN A 430 0.86 31.65 1.84
C ASN A 430 -0.44 32.18 2.44
N GLN A 431 -0.33 33.08 3.41
CA GLN A 431 -1.45 33.85 3.93
C GLN A 431 -2.14 34.60 2.79
N GLY A 432 -3.35 34.23 2.49
CA GLY A 432 -4.19 34.91 1.51
C GLY A 432 -5.05 36.00 2.15
N ASN A 433 -6.20 36.30 1.53
CA ASN A 433 -7.18 37.24 2.07
C ASN A 433 -7.68 36.73 3.44
N PRO A 434 -7.50 37.49 4.55
CA PRO A 434 -7.89 37.04 5.88
C PRO A 434 -9.40 36.77 6.05
N ARG A 435 -10.23 37.31 5.18
CA ARG A 435 -11.68 36.99 5.18
C ARG A 435 -11.96 35.55 4.80
N HIS A 436 -11.15 34.98 3.90
CA HIS A 436 -11.30 33.60 3.42
C HIS A 436 -10.34 32.65 4.11
N TYR A 437 -9.15 33.14 4.46
CA TYR A 437 -8.07 32.36 5.05
C TYR A 437 -7.62 32.99 6.35
N PRO A 438 -8.34 32.71 7.47
CA PRO A 438 -8.03 33.33 8.75
C PRO A 438 -6.68 32.87 9.28
N THR A 439 -6.04 33.71 10.09
CA THR A 439 -4.83 33.35 10.80
C THR A 439 -5.17 32.27 11.85
N PHE A 440 -4.51 31.14 11.77
CA PHE A 440 -4.69 30.03 12.72
C PHE A 440 -3.45 29.78 13.59
N ILE A 441 -2.37 30.54 13.37
CA ILE A 441 -1.14 30.46 14.16
C ILE A 441 -0.50 31.85 14.23
N HIS A 442 -0.09 32.22 15.41
CA HIS A 442 0.62 33.49 15.66
C HIS A 442 2.13 33.26 15.70
N ASN A 443 2.91 34.31 15.50
CA ASN A 443 4.38 34.23 15.50
C ASN A 443 4.99 34.22 16.90
N LYS A 444 4.23 34.61 17.90
CA LYS A 444 4.67 34.66 19.30
C LYS A 444 3.49 34.60 20.26
N GLY A 445 3.77 34.18 21.48
CA GLY A 445 2.79 34.15 22.56
C GLY A 445 1.90 32.95 22.57
N LYS A 446 0.77 33.09 23.25
CA LYS A 446 -0.23 32.05 23.42
C LYS A 446 -1.54 32.45 22.79
N ALA A 447 -2.24 31.48 22.22
CA ALA A 447 -3.60 31.68 21.72
C ALA A 447 -4.47 30.47 22.10
N SER A 448 -5.77 30.73 22.26
CA SER A 448 -6.74 29.67 22.57
C SER A 448 -7.60 29.37 21.37
N TYR A 449 -7.74 28.06 21.07
CA TYR A 449 -8.56 27.55 19.98
C TYR A 449 -9.44 26.41 20.52
N GLY A 450 -10.70 26.72 20.82
CA GLY A 450 -11.57 25.79 21.50
C GLY A 450 -10.99 25.28 22.81
N PRO A 451 -10.89 23.97 23.03
CA PRO A 451 -10.32 23.41 24.25
C PRO A 451 -8.79 23.44 24.30
N PHE A 452 -8.11 23.98 23.29
CA PHE A 452 -6.66 23.96 23.18
C PHE A 452 -6.03 25.31 23.39
N ILE A 453 -4.84 25.31 24.01
CA ILE A 453 -3.93 26.44 24.09
C ILE A 453 -2.72 26.14 23.26
N VAL A 454 -2.39 27.04 22.34
CA VAL A 454 -1.23 26.93 21.46
C VAL A 454 -0.22 27.98 21.86
N GLU A 455 0.95 27.54 22.30
CA GLU A 455 2.04 28.41 22.71
C GLU A 455 3.19 28.31 21.72
N VAL A 456 3.61 29.43 21.16
CA VAL A 456 4.77 29.46 20.26
C VAL A 456 6.06 29.41 21.11
N ILE A 457 6.83 28.35 20.93
CA ILE A 457 8.13 28.17 21.58
C ILE A 457 9.21 28.88 20.77
N ASN A 458 9.13 28.75 19.45
CA ASN A 458 10.16 29.26 18.55
C ASN A 458 9.56 29.60 17.18
N TYR A 459 10.03 30.67 16.57
CA TYR A 459 9.66 31.10 15.23
C TYR A 459 10.90 31.49 14.46
N HIS A 460 11.09 30.91 13.30
CA HIS A 460 12.18 31.23 12.38
C HIS A 460 11.65 31.51 10.99
N GLN A 461 12.26 32.49 10.35
CA GLN A 461 11.98 32.87 9.00
C GLN A 461 13.19 32.53 8.12
N TYR A 462 12.99 31.62 7.18
CA TYR A 462 13.98 31.24 6.17
C TYR A 462 13.58 31.83 4.82
N GLN A 463 14.46 31.74 3.84
CA GLN A 463 14.15 32.20 2.49
C GLN A 463 12.98 31.46 1.86
N ALA A 464 12.96 30.14 1.98
CA ALA A 464 11.97 29.29 1.35
C ALA A 464 10.71 29.07 2.20
N MET A 465 10.80 29.26 3.53
CA MET A 465 9.74 28.87 4.46
C MET A 465 9.82 29.63 5.77
N THR A 466 8.73 29.58 6.55
CA THR A 466 8.74 29.91 7.98
C THR A 466 8.55 28.64 8.79
N SER A 467 9.06 28.62 10.01
CA SER A 467 8.94 27.49 10.92
C SER A 467 8.43 27.98 12.27
N HIS A 468 7.28 27.42 12.70
CA HIS A 468 6.72 27.64 14.03
C HIS A 468 6.84 26.35 14.83
N MET A 469 7.58 26.38 15.92
CA MET A 469 7.56 25.31 16.90
C MET A 469 6.58 25.68 18.01
N VAL A 470 5.55 24.88 18.22
CA VAL A 470 4.47 25.18 19.15
C VAL A 470 4.24 24.05 20.13
N LYS A 471 3.76 24.43 21.33
CA LYS A 471 3.16 23.50 22.29
C LYS A 471 1.66 23.58 22.15
N VAL A 472 1.01 22.43 22.00
CA VAL A 472 -0.44 22.33 22.00
C VAL A 472 -0.86 21.64 23.30
N MET A 473 -1.60 22.33 24.10
CA MET A 473 -2.05 21.88 25.41
C MET A 473 -3.57 21.85 25.47
N LYS A 474 -4.14 20.82 26.06
CA LYS A 474 -5.57 20.74 26.26
C LYS A 474 -5.96 21.43 27.55
N ARG A 475 -7.00 22.28 27.51
CA ARG A 475 -7.54 22.90 28.71
C ARG A 475 -8.21 21.83 29.57
N VAL A 476 -7.92 21.86 30.86
CA VAL A 476 -8.61 21.05 31.87
C VAL A 476 -9.74 21.86 32.45
N PHE A 477 -10.97 21.30 32.38
CA PHE A 477 -12.15 21.87 32.98
C PHE A 477 -12.46 21.13 34.29
N ASP A 478 -12.96 21.87 35.31
CA ASP A 478 -13.48 21.24 36.49
C ASP A 478 -14.82 20.49 36.21
N ARG A 479 -15.35 19.82 37.23
CA ARG A 479 -16.61 19.06 37.08
C ARG A 479 -17.82 19.89 36.69
N ASP A 480 -17.75 21.22 36.93
CA ASP A 480 -18.79 22.20 36.63
C ASP A 480 -18.60 22.88 35.27
N GLY A 481 -17.60 22.49 34.50
CA GLY A 481 -17.32 23.05 33.18
C GLY A 481 -16.52 24.34 33.18
N TRP A 482 -15.91 24.73 34.30
CA TRP A 482 -15.08 25.93 34.42
C TRP A 482 -13.60 25.63 34.18
N PRO A 483 -12.88 26.50 33.47
CA PRO A 483 -11.45 26.31 33.27
C PRO A 483 -10.69 26.41 34.61
N ILE A 484 -9.84 25.40 34.87
CA ILE A 484 -9.02 25.36 36.06
C ILE A 484 -7.90 26.43 35.93
N PRO A 485 -7.76 27.38 36.88
CA PRO A 485 -6.70 28.38 36.82
C PRO A 485 -5.31 27.73 36.86
N ARG A 486 -4.36 28.29 36.08
CA ARG A 486 -3.01 27.72 35.90
C ARG A 486 -2.22 27.55 37.23
N ARG A 487 -2.44 28.37 38.23
CA ARG A 487 -1.78 28.30 39.55
C ARG A 487 -2.30 27.11 40.38
N SER A 488 -3.59 26.84 40.34
CA SER A 488 -4.18 25.67 41.01
C SER A 488 -3.82 24.38 40.31
N PHE A 489 -3.49 24.45 39.03
CA PHE A 489 -3.06 23.30 38.23
C PHE A 489 -1.68 22.76 38.66
N GLN A 490 -0.68 23.64 38.87
CA GLN A 490 0.63 23.23 39.40
C GLN A 490 0.57 22.72 40.83
N THR A 491 -0.26 23.30 41.67
CA THR A 491 -0.47 22.84 43.05
C THR A 491 -1.25 21.55 43.12
N PHE A 492 -2.21 21.37 42.21
CA PHE A 492 -3.01 20.15 42.05
C PHE A 492 -2.15 18.95 41.55
N MET A 493 -1.24 19.20 40.61
CA MET A 493 -0.30 18.18 40.13
C MET A 493 0.63 17.65 41.23
N ILE A 494 1.11 18.49 42.13
CA ILE A 494 2.04 18.10 43.19
C ILE A 494 1.32 17.35 44.32
N SER A 495 0.10 17.76 44.67
CA SER A 495 -0.68 17.09 45.70
C SER A 495 -1.33 15.79 45.25
N ASP A 496 -1.74 15.69 43.97
CA ASP A 496 -2.41 14.50 43.42
C ASP A 496 -1.44 13.43 42.95
N ILE A 497 -0.23 13.77 42.53
CA ILE A 497 0.83 12.78 42.29
C ILE A 497 1.18 12.05 43.61
N MET A 498 1.05 12.73 44.74
CA MET A 498 1.31 12.11 46.04
C MET A 498 0.11 11.35 46.64
N SER A 499 -1.14 11.69 46.27
CA SER A 499 -2.34 11.09 46.85
C SER A 499 -3.08 10.08 45.91
N ASN A 500 -2.86 10.11 44.61
CA ASN A 500 -3.62 9.34 43.60
C ASN A 500 -2.78 8.38 42.76
N ALA A 501 -1.68 7.85 43.28
CA ALA A 501 -1.00 6.73 42.66
C ALA A 501 -1.90 5.48 42.51
N ALA A 502 -3.15 5.52 43.01
CA ALA A 502 -4.11 4.42 42.97
C ALA A 502 -5.29 4.65 41.99
N ASN A 503 -5.52 5.83 41.45
CA ASN A 503 -6.59 6.09 40.51
C ASN A 503 -6.02 6.72 39.22
N ASN A 504 -5.92 5.90 38.18
CA ASN A 504 -5.54 6.25 36.80
C ASN A 504 -6.54 7.21 36.09
N GLN A 505 -7.21 8.10 36.80
CA GLN A 505 -7.84 9.25 36.17
C GLN A 505 -6.79 10.35 36.04
N GLN A 506 -5.96 10.16 35.06
CA GLN A 506 -5.02 11.17 34.61
C GLN A 506 -5.80 12.43 34.26
N ILE A 507 -5.50 13.49 34.95
CA ILE A 507 -5.63 14.83 34.41
C ILE A 507 -4.62 14.85 33.27
N GLU A 508 -5.07 14.52 32.07
CA GLU A 508 -4.20 14.47 30.91
C GLU A 508 -3.75 15.87 30.54
N THR A 509 -2.58 16.22 31.02
CA THR A 509 -1.78 17.35 30.55
C THR A 509 -0.77 16.86 29.52
N GLU A 510 -1.16 15.96 28.65
CA GLU A 510 -0.30 15.61 27.52
C GLU A 510 -0.09 16.83 26.65
N VAL A 511 1.14 17.31 26.62
CA VAL A 511 1.57 18.38 25.74
C VAL A 511 2.01 17.77 24.44
N ARG A 512 1.49 18.30 23.32
CA ARG A 512 1.97 17.95 21.99
C ARG A 512 2.92 19.04 21.52
N ILE A 513 4.07 18.64 20.98
CA ILE A 513 4.97 19.55 20.31
C ILE A 513 4.78 19.38 18.81
N CYS A 514 4.49 20.46 18.12
CA CYS A 514 4.24 20.48 16.69
C CYS A 514 5.10 21.53 16.01
N CYS A 515 5.67 21.19 14.87
CA CYS A 515 6.35 22.14 13.99
C CYS A 515 5.46 22.42 12.77
N VAL A 516 5.08 23.66 12.60
CA VAL A 516 4.30 24.13 11.46
C VAL A 516 5.24 24.84 10.49
N ILE A 517 5.45 24.23 9.34
CA ILE A 517 6.29 24.75 8.26
C ILE A 517 5.37 25.36 7.21
N GLN A 518 5.56 26.65 6.92
CA GLN A 518 4.79 27.36 5.89
C GLN A 518 5.71 27.77 4.76
N VAL A 519 5.35 27.37 3.54
CA VAL A 519 6.13 27.64 2.34
C VAL A 519 5.94 29.10 1.89
N ARG A 520 7.04 29.78 1.53
CA ARG A 520 7.04 31.19 1.11
C ARG A 520 7.26 31.41 -0.38
N ILE A 521 7.80 30.41 -1.06
CA ILE A 521 8.35 30.55 -2.41
C ILE A 521 7.42 30.07 -3.51
N TRP A 522 6.19 29.74 -3.17
CA TRP A 522 5.21 29.23 -4.14
C TRP A 522 4.20 30.33 -4.48
N PRO A 523 4.29 30.95 -5.68
CA PRO A 523 3.35 32.03 -6.05
C PRO A 523 1.90 31.54 -6.05
N ILE A 524 0.98 32.41 -5.64
CA ILE A 524 -0.44 32.07 -5.43
C ILE A 524 -1.08 31.49 -6.72
N GLU A 525 -0.74 32.03 -7.85
CA GLU A 525 -1.33 31.67 -9.15
C GLU A 525 -0.69 30.44 -9.79
N ASN A 526 0.45 29.97 -9.29
CA ASN A 526 1.20 28.88 -9.89
C ASN A 526 0.79 27.53 -9.30
N LYS A 527 0.58 26.56 -10.17
CA LYS A 527 0.32 25.16 -9.78
C LYS A 527 1.57 24.47 -9.27
N VAL A 528 2.75 24.93 -9.67
CA VAL A 528 4.05 24.41 -9.23
C VAL A 528 4.95 25.58 -8.82
N PRO A 529 5.96 25.37 -7.95
CA PRO A 529 6.94 26.38 -7.62
C PRO A 529 7.74 26.81 -8.85
N LEU A 530 8.32 28.02 -8.80
CA LEU A 530 9.18 28.53 -9.88
C LEU A 530 10.47 27.71 -10.04
N SER A 531 11.00 27.18 -8.93
CA SER A 531 12.18 26.32 -8.94
C SER A 531 12.02 25.13 -8.03
N THR A 532 12.83 24.12 -8.23
CA THR A 532 12.85 22.90 -7.41
C THR A 532 13.59 23.08 -6.08
N THR A 533 14.52 24.03 -6.02
CA THR A 533 15.42 24.23 -4.87
C THR A 533 14.69 24.53 -3.57
N GLY A 534 13.74 25.47 -3.63
CA GLY A 534 13.01 25.90 -2.43
C GLY A 534 12.14 24.78 -1.85
N LEU A 535 11.45 24.04 -2.70
CA LEU A 535 10.63 22.90 -2.24
C LEU A 535 11.50 21.76 -1.70
N MET A 536 12.68 21.54 -2.27
CA MET A 536 13.65 20.60 -1.71
C MET A 536 14.07 20.98 -0.29
N ASP A 537 14.30 22.26 -0.04
CA ASP A 537 14.64 22.76 1.30
C ASP A 537 13.50 22.53 2.31
N VAL A 538 12.26 22.71 1.89
CA VAL A 538 11.07 22.40 2.69
C VAL A 538 11.00 20.91 3.02
N ILE A 539 11.20 20.04 2.04
CA ILE A 539 11.20 18.60 2.22
C ILE A 539 12.31 18.17 3.18
N LYS A 540 13.52 18.71 3.02
CA LYS A 540 14.66 18.42 3.91
C LYS A 540 14.39 18.87 5.35
N MET A 541 13.81 20.06 5.54
CA MET A 541 13.45 20.57 6.84
C MET A 541 12.42 19.69 7.54
N ALA A 542 11.36 19.32 6.86
CA ALA A 542 10.31 18.46 7.39
C ALA A 542 10.84 17.07 7.76
N ARG A 543 11.66 16.46 6.91
CA ARG A 543 12.28 15.17 7.18
C ARG A 543 13.27 15.22 8.34
N SER A 544 14.08 16.28 8.42
CA SER A 544 15.02 16.49 9.52
C SER A 544 14.30 16.68 10.85
N TRP A 545 13.24 17.47 10.87
CA TRP A 545 12.40 17.63 12.07
C TRP A 545 11.79 16.30 12.50
N LYS A 546 11.22 15.54 11.58
CA LYS A 546 10.58 14.26 11.87
C LYS A 546 11.55 13.25 12.49
N ARG A 547 12.83 13.27 12.10
CA ARG A 547 13.87 12.40 12.69
C ARG A 547 14.30 12.83 14.08
N ARG A 548 14.27 14.16 14.39
CA ARG A 548 14.76 14.74 15.64
C ARG A 548 13.70 14.95 16.69
N ALA A 549 12.43 14.94 16.32
CA ALA A 549 11.34 15.23 17.24
C ALA A 549 11.23 14.15 18.32
N PRO A 550 10.85 14.53 19.57
CA PRO A 550 10.62 13.58 20.65
C PRO A 550 9.41 12.67 20.33
N ASP A 551 9.26 11.57 21.06
CA ASP A 551 8.11 10.67 21.02
C ASP A 551 7.90 9.88 19.70
N ARG A 552 8.97 9.56 18.99
CA ARG A 552 8.94 8.77 17.75
C ARG A 552 7.93 9.30 16.72
N PRO A 553 8.12 10.49 16.18
CA PRO A 553 7.20 11.11 15.23
C PRO A 553 7.07 10.34 13.93
N GLU A 554 7.98 9.42 13.63
CA GLU A 554 7.95 8.53 12.45
C GLU A 554 6.67 7.69 12.39
N SER A 555 6.07 7.37 13.55
CA SER A 555 4.82 6.61 13.63
C SER A 555 3.57 7.49 13.58
N LYS A 556 3.71 8.82 13.51
CA LYS A 556 2.60 9.78 13.52
C LYS A 556 2.41 10.42 12.15
N PRO A 557 1.16 10.71 11.75
CA PRO A 557 0.92 11.33 10.46
C PRO A 557 1.46 12.75 10.38
N THR A 558 1.86 13.15 9.17
CA THR A 558 2.20 14.52 8.82
C THR A 558 1.01 15.18 8.15
N ILE A 559 0.59 16.34 8.63
CA ILE A 559 -0.45 17.12 7.98
C ILE A 559 0.17 17.90 6.82
N VAL A 560 -0.41 17.73 5.65
CA VAL A 560 -0.05 18.49 4.43
C VAL A 560 -1.28 19.28 4.02
N MET A 561 -1.14 20.59 3.90
CA MET A 561 -2.28 21.45 3.65
C MET A 561 -2.00 22.51 2.60
N SER A 562 -3.05 22.98 1.98
CA SER A 562 -3.08 24.14 1.09
C SER A 562 -4.40 24.87 1.27
N HIS A 563 -4.62 25.98 0.53
CA HIS A 563 -5.87 26.71 0.60
C HIS A 563 -7.10 25.82 0.42
N ASN A 564 -7.10 24.96 -0.60
CA ASN A 564 -8.24 24.12 -0.93
C ASN A 564 -8.08 22.63 -0.57
N GLY A 565 -6.93 22.23 -0.04
CA GLY A 565 -6.64 20.82 0.30
C GLY A 565 -6.51 19.91 -0.91
N VAL A 566 -6.28 20.45 -2.09
CA VAL A 566 -6.12 19.73 -3.37
C VAL A 566 -4.86 20.19 -4.08
N SER A 567 -4.82 21.47 -4.44
CA SER A 567 -3.68 22.06 -5.14
C SER A 567 -2.43 22.03 -4.28
N ARG A 568 -1.28 21.73 -4.88
CA ARG A 568 0.04 21.70 -4.26
C ARG A 568 0.32 20.49 -3.37
N VAL A 569 -0.68 20.00 -2.63
CA VAL A 569 -0.47 18.89 -1.67
C VAL A 569 0.00 17.61 -2.35
N GLY A 570 -0.51 17.31 -3.53
CA GLY A 570 -0.11 16.13 -4.31
C GLY A 570 1.36 16.18 -4.76
N VAL A 571 1.87 17.35 -5.07
CA VAL A 571 3.29 17.54 -5.43
C VAL A 571 4.19 17.20 -4.25
N TYR A 572 3.88 17.71 -3.08
CA TYR A 572 4.65 17.44 -1.87
C TYR A 572 4.60 15.96 -1.48
N ILE A 573 3.41 15.37 -1.45
CA ILE A 573 3.22 13.96 -1.10
C ILE A 573 3.88 13.05 -2.12
N GLY A 574 3.67 13.31 -3.42
CA GLY A 574 4.29 12.54 -4.50
C GLY A 574 5.81 12.57 -4.44
N ALA A 575 6.39 13.73 -4.14
CA ALA A 575 7.82 13.86 -3.94
C ALA A 575 8.33 12.97 -2.79
N ASN A 576 7.64 12.99 -1.66
CA ASN A 576 8.03 12.17 -0.51
C ASN A 576 7.91 10.66 -0.78
N ILE A 577 6.86 10.23 -1.47
CA ILE A 577 6.70 8.84 -1.87
C ILE A 577 7.85 8.40 -2.78
N CYS A 578 8.18 9.22 -3.78
CA CYS A 578 9.27 8.92 -4.72
C CYS A 578 10.63 8.93 -4.04
N ILE A 579 10.88 9.83 -3.11
CA ILE A 579 12.13 9.86 -2.34
C ILE A 579 12.29 8.57 -1.52
N ASP A 580 11.24 8.14 -0.84
CA ASP A 580 11.28 6.89 -0.08
C ASP A 580 11.51 5.67 -0.99
N GLN A 581 10.91 5.66 -2.17
CA GLN A 581 11.17 4.61 -3.15
C GLN A 581 12.63 4.63 -3.66
N MET A 582 13.17 5.80 -3.90
CA MET A 582 14.59 5.94 -4.27
C MET A 582 15.52 5.42 -3.18
N ASP A 583 15.22 5.74 -1.92
CA ASP A 583 16.03 5.32 -0.78
C ASP A 583 15.97 3.80 -0.55
N ILE A 584 14.82 3.18 -0.75
CA ILE A 584 14.59 1.77 -0.41
C ILE A 584 14.84 0.85 -1.60
N ASP A 585 14.24 1.17 -2.75
CA ASP A 585 14.23 0.30 -3.94
C ASP A 585 15.16 0.76 -5.05
N HIS A 586 15.72 1.97 -4.95
CA HIS A 586 16.57 2.58 -5.96
C HIS A 586 15.87 2.75 -7.31
N GLU A 587 14.57 2.91 -7.25
CA GLU A 587 13.69 3.10 -8.40
C GLU A 587 12.84 4.35 -8.21
N VAL A 588 12.23 4.84 -9.30
CA VAL A 588 11.28 5.94 -9.28
C VAL A 588 10.05 5.57 -10.10
N ASP A 589 8.87 5.72 -9.48
CA ASP A 589 7.59 5.48 -10.16
C ASP A 589 6.60 6.59 -9.80
N VAL A 590 6.68 7.69 -10.50
CA VAL A 590 5.78 8.84 -10.32
C VAL A 590 4.33 8.46 -10.67
N PHE A 591 4.14 7.68 -11.72
CA PHE A 591 2.83 7.24 -12.17
C PHE A 591 2.09 6.46 -11.08
N HIS A 592 2.76 5.47 -10.50
CA HIS A 592 2.19 4.66 -9.42
C HIS A 592 1.91 5.50 -8.16
N ALA A 593 2.82 6.40 -7.80
CA ALA A 593 2.63 7.31 -6.67
C ALA A 593 1.37 8.16 -6.82
N VAL A 594 1.17 8.77 -7.99
CA VAL A 594 -0.02 9.58 -8.28
C VAL A 594 -1.29 8.73 -8.27
N LYS A 595 -1.23 7.56 -8.86
CA LYS A 595 -2.35 6.63 -8.92
C LYS A 595 -2.80 6.20 -7.53
N MET A 596 -1.88 5.90 -6.63
CA MET A 596 -2.18 5.51 -5.26
C MET A 596 -2.75 6.66 -4.43
N MET A 597 -2.19 7.87 -4.54
CA MET A 597 -2.72 9.00 -3.78
C MET A 597 -4.12 9.43 -4.21
N ARG A 598 -4.50 9.20 -5.46
CA ARG A 598 -5.84 9.53 -6.00
C ARG A 598 -6.94 8.60 -5.49
N ILE A 599 -6.62 7.50 -4.84
CA ILE A 599 -7.64 6.59 -4.27
C ILE A 599 -8.51 7.34 -3.27
N ASN A 600 -7.92 8.11 -2.37
CA ASN A 600 -8.64 8.82 -1.31
C ASN A 600 -8.95 10.28 -1.66
N ARG A 601 -8.16 10.89 -2.52
CA ARG A 601 -8.38 12.26 -3.00
C ARG A 601 -8.16 12.29 -4.53
N PRO A 602 -9.21 12.01 -5.31
CA PRO A 602 -9.09 11.88 -6.77
C PRO A 602 -8.60 13.13 -7.50
N GLN A 603 -8.71 14.30 -6.87
CA GLN A 603 -8.35 15.58 -7.45
C GLN A 603 -6.85 15.89 -7.39
N LEU A 604 -6.03 15.10 -6.64
CA LEU A 604 -4.60 15.35 -6.51
C LEU A 604 -3.87 15.17 -7.85
N ILE A 605 -2.95 16.06 -8.13
CA ILE A 605 -2.19 16.10 -9.40
C ILE A 605 -3.16 16.17 -10.62
N ASP A 606 -4.06 17.13 -10.60
CA ASP A 606 -5.04 17.32 -11.67
C ASP A 606 -4.45 17.93 -12.95
N MET A 607 -3.25 18.51 -12.87
CA MET A 607 -2.59 19.20 -13.97
C MET A 607 -1.33 18.46 -14.42
N LYS A 608 -1.13 18.40 -15.72
CA LYS A 608 0.07 17.84 -16.33
C LYS A 608 1.36 18.53 -15.86
N ASP A 609 1.31 19.81 -15.56
CA ASP A 609 2.46 20.57 -15.06
C ASP A 609 2.93 20.07 -13.68
N GLU A 610 2.01 19.69 -12.82
CA GLU A 610 2.34 19.11 -11.51
C GLU A 610 3.02 17.75 -11.67
N TYR A 611 2.53 16.95 -12.60
CA TYR A 611 3.10 15.64 -12.92
C TYR A 611 4.52 15.76 -13.47
N LYS A 612 4.71 16.65 -14.43
CA LYS A 612 6.02 16.95 -15.01
C LYS A 612 7.00 17.49 -13.96
N TYR A 613 6.53 18.36 -13.09
CA TYR A 613 7.34 18.94 -12.01
C TYR A 613 7.89 17.87 -11.07
N LEU A 614 7.13 16.82 -10.81
CA LEU A 614 7.61 15.72 -9.97
C LEU A 614 8.85 15.03 -10.54
N TYR A 615 8.91 14.81 -11.84
CA TYR A 615 10.12 14.27 -12.48
C TYR A 615 11.30 15.24 -12.39
N ASP A 616 11.06 16.52 -12.59
CA ASP A 616 12.09 17.55 -12.48
C ASP A 616 12.63 17.65 -11.04
N LEU A 617 11.74 17.60 -10.06
CA LEU A 617 12.10 17.62 -8.66
C LEU A 617 12.91 16.38 -8.25
N MET A 618 12.51 15.20 -8.72
CA MET A 618 13.22 13.95 -8.44
C MET A 618 14.59 13.91 -9.12
N LEU A 619 14.71 14.42 -10.33
CA LEU A 619 16.02 14.55 -10.98
C LEU A 619 16.96 15.45 -10.16
N HIS A 620 16.48 16.61 -9.73
CA HIS A 620 17.27 17.53 -8.93
C HIS A 620 17.65 16.91 -7.56
N TRP A 621 16.71 16.22 -6.92
CA TRP A 621 16.98 15.48 -5.68
C TRP A 621 18.07 14.43 -5.88
N TYR A 622 17.97 13.65 -6.93
CA TYR A 622 18.98 12.67 -7.30
C TYR A 622 20.36 13.28 -7.52
N MET A 623 20.43 14.39 -8.28
CA MET A 623 21.70 15.05 -8.62
C MET A 623 22.38 15.70 -7.44
N THR A 624 21.64 16.14 -6.43
CA THR A 624 22.16 16.82 -5.25
C THR A 624 22.49 15.89 -4.07
N ASN A 625 22.20 14.59 -4.20
CA ASN A 625 22.51 13.59 -3.18
C ASN A 625 23.50 12.56 -3.73
N PRO A 626 24.81 12.71 -3.44
CA PRO A 626 25.85 11.86 -4.03
C PRO A 626 25.71 10.37 -3.71
N GLU A 627 25.03 10.02 -2.61
CA GLU A 627 24.83 8.63 -2.17
C GLU A 627 24.10 7.80 -3.24
N TYR A 628 23.13 8.38 -3.95
CA TYR A 628 22.43 7.69 -5.03
C TYR A 628 23.35 7.34 -6.19
N ARG A 629 24.33 8.19 -6.50
CA ARG A 629 25.28 7.97 -7.60
C ARG A 629 26.29 6.87 -7.29
N ILE A 630 26.67 6.70 -6.03
CA ILE A 630 27.55 5.61 -5.59
C ILE A 630 26.84 4.29 -5.83
N HIS A 631 25.55 4.19 -5.45
CA HIS A 631 24.74 3.01 -5.66
C HIS A 631 24.57 2.67 -7.15
N ASP A 632 24.31 3.65 -8.00
CA ASP A 632 24.18 3.46 -9.45
C ASP A 632 25.47 2.93 -10.08
N LYS A 633 26.65 3.34 -9.61
CA LYS A 633 27.94 2.83 -10.06
C LYS A 633 28.12 1.36 -9.70
N ASP A 634 27.75 0.98 -8.47
CA ASP A 634 27.81 -0.40 -8.01
C ASP A 634 26.89 -1.30 -8.84
N ASP A 635 25.68 -0.84 -9.15
CA ASP A 635 24.73 -1.57 -10.01
C ASP A 635 25.24 -1.67 -11.46
N ALA A 636 25.80 -0.61 -12.01
CA ALA A 636 26.35 -0.61 -13.36
C ALA A 636 27.57 -1.55 -13.48
N GLU A 637 28.45 -1.59 -12.48
CA GLU A 637 29.57 -2.52 -12.42
C GLU A 637 29.08 -3.97 -12.28
N GLY A 638 28.01 -4.21 -11.54
CA GLY A 638 27.36 -5.50 -11.43
C GLY A 638 26.75 -5.97 -12.76
N GLU A 639 26.12 -5.07 -13.53
CA GLU A 639 25.56 -5.37 -14.85
C GLU A 639 26.66 -5.63 -15.88
N GLU A 640 27.76 -4.88 -15.87
CA GLU A 640 28.90 -5.12 -16.76
C GLU A 640 29.59 -6.45 -16.45
N GLY A 641 29.69 -6.84 -15.18
CA GLY A 641 30.23 -8.13 -14.75
C GLY A 641 29.35 -9.33 -15.13
N SER A 642 28.06 -9.12 -15.44
CA SER A 642 27.12 -10.17 -15.81
C SER A 642 26.95 -10.35 -17.32
N ARG A 643 27.58 -9.51 -18.18
CA ARG A 643 27.57 -9.68 -19.63
C ARG A 643 28.39 -10.90 -20.03
N PRO A 644 27.83 -11.85 -20.81
CA PRO A 644 28.61 -13.02 -21.24
C PRO A 644 29.77 -12.57 -22.13
N SER A 645 30.93 -13.18 -21.89
CA SER A 645 32.20 -12.91 -22.58
C SER A 645 32.21 -13.23 -24.10
N SER A 646 31.07 -13.63 -24.68
CA SER A 646 30.92 -13.96 -26.09
C SER A 646 30.97 -12.78 -27.06
N GLN A 647 30.88 -11.53 -26.56
CA GLN A 647 31.02 -10.35 -27.43
C GLN A 647 32.45 -9.84 -27.60
N SER A 648 33.42 -10.32 -26.79
CA SER A 648 34.79 -9.93 -26.90
C SER A 648 35.64 -10.77 -27.90
N GLN A 649 35.08 -11.88 -28.42
CA GLN A 649 35.79 -12.72 -29.40
C GLN A 649 35.57 -12.34 -30.87
N SER A 650 34.57 -11.48 -31.17
CA SER A 650 34.31 -11.09 -32.57
C SER A 650 35.16 -9.90 -33.09
N LEU A 651 35.98 -9.30 -32.27
CA LEU A 651 36.83 -8.15 -32.63
C LEU A 651 38.31 -8.47 -32.84
N ARG A 652 38.70 -9.78 -32.79
CA ARG A 652 40.10 -10.20 -33.02
C ARG A 652 40.41 -10.80 -34.40
N ASP A 653 39.39 -10.99 -35.25
CA ASP A 653 39.54 -11.56 -36.58
C ASP A 653 39.14 -10.61 -37.72
N LYS A 654 39.60 -9.35 -37.65
CA LYS A 654 39.64 -8.47 -38.81
C LYS A 654 40.92 -7.65 -38.86
#